data_9a2f02c75bb160791d3454aa83911751
#
_entry.id   9a2f02c75bb160791d3454aa83911751
#
_cell.length_a   1.000
_cell.length_b   1.000
_cell.length_c   1.000
_cell.angle_alpha   90.00
_cell.angle_beta   90.00
_cell.angle_gamma   90.00
#
_symmetry.space_group_name_H-M   'P 1'
#
loop_
_entity.id
_entity.type
_entity.pdbx_description
1 polymer ?
#
loop_
_entity_poly.entity_id
_entity_poly.type
_entity_poly.pdbx_seq_one_letter_code
_entity_poly.pdbx_strand_id
1 'polypeptide(L)'
;MFYTKLKNTYDNKNRLTERTAKEKKTGKETVHTYRYNAYGDVAVQDDTQFVYGDVSGQVTKETTKLTKNKDVVKNYTYDSKGNKSTFSVKAGEDTKLSLSYEYDGSSRLISVKDSEGNQAVSYAYDTEGSLSERQAANGLKTTYGYDYQNRLTSMTNETGKGVVSKYSSTYLKNGQKAEEVSTVMDKNGKSTKKTAAYTYDMLGRITRETKTGREDISYTYDANNNRKQMTIGNKTTAYQYNKNDELLRTDTLHTDTEKNDVVIYKNDKNGNQLATVNRSEIPAEAKDTSYIDVDVTLGDNQLNDNVVNHYNALNQLTETLTKNYKVSFTYDAEGLRTGKTVNGEKTVYVWDGDQVVMELSKGGAVQKRYISGNDLVYADKGENTEKTYYVTDMHGNVVQLLDESGNVTKTYEYDSFGNEVKPEKKDENPYRYCGEYYDKETEEVYLRARYYESSVGRFITRDTYTGESDEPLSLHLYTYCENDGVNAWDPSGHYKIKMKHINGMKWKKNWKGRKWTKKNISMMNALLKKYGIKKKKSIALMMATCDQESGQGRIMQEEGDDNYCRSHGYTVYTKGAGYIQITGNDQLDFLSYIGVKPKTNRTEQISKKYAWEAACWEWGICQKGGHSMNKYVSDHGKSISVFLITQYYINGWPYSKGDKKYEQFNSDMISLRKKTKKFSYNRKKIVV
;
A
#
# COMPACT_ATOMS: atom_id res chain seq x y z
N MET A 1 -5.78 3.12 28.12
CA MET A 1 -5.20 1.85 28.65
C MET A 1 -5.49 0.79 27.62
N PHE A 2 -4.47 0.24 26.93
CA PHE A 2 -4.67 -0.75 25.88
C PHE A 2 -5.32 -2.02 26.45
N TYR A 3 -6.39 -2.50 25.80
CA TYR A 3 -7.12 -3.72 26.20
C TYR A 3 -6.40 -5.01 25.79
N THR A 4 -5.27 -4.90 25.14
CA THR A 4 -4.43 -6.00 24.67
C THR A 4 -3.08 -5.99 25.40
N LYS A 5 -2.64 -7.16 25.83
CA LYS A 5 -1.27 -7.36 26.33
C LYS A 5 -0.44 -7.97 25.22
N LEU A 6 0.58 -7.26 24.74
CA LEU A 6 1.54 -7.75 23.75
C LEU A 6 2.80 -8.24 24.45
N LYS A 7 3.24 -9.46 24.15
CA LYS A 7 4.50 -10.05 24.60
C LYS A 7 5.31 -10.47 23.37
N ASN A 8 6.55 -10.04 23.31
CA ASN A 8 7.51 -10.51 22.32
C ASN A 8 8.61 -11.30 23.02
N THR A 9 8.98 -12.44 22.45
CA THR A 9 10.10 -13.27 22.89
C THR A 9 11.19 -13.23 21.82
N TYR A 10 12.45 -13.22 22.20
CA TYR A 10 13.59 -13.08 21.32
C TYR A 10 14.60 -14.19 21.58
N ASP A 11 15.39 -14.58 20.56
CA ASP A 11 16.51 -15.47 20.72
C ASP A 11 17.76 -14.72 21.25
N ASN A 12 18.86 -15.45 21.42
CA ASN A 12 20.14 -14.91 21.91
C ASN A 12 20.82 -13.91 20.95
N LYS A 13 20.34 -13.83 19.69
CA LYS A 13 20.75 -12.83 18.67
C LYS A 13 19.77 -11.66 18.58
N ASN A 14 18.86 -11.53 19.55
CA ASN A 14 17.83 -10.50 19.61
C ASN A 14 16.84 -10.49 18.42
N ARG A 15 16.59 -11.66 17.81
CA ARG A 15 15.61 -11.85 16.74
C ARG A 15 14.30 -12.33 17.35
N LEU A 16 13.16 -11.79 16.88
CA LEU A 16 11.82 -12.11 17.37
C LEU A 16 11.47 -13.58 17.07
N THR A 17 11.30 -14.39 18.10
CA THR A 17 10.91 -15.81 17.96
C THR A 17 9.44 -16.07 18.20
N GLU A 18 8.80 -15.22 18.99
CA GLU A 18 7.36 -15.32 19.25
C GLU A 18 6.75 -13.94 19.53
N ARG A 19 5.58 -13.71 18.98
CA ARG A 19 4.71 -12.58 19.33
C ARG A 19 3.37 -13.12 19.80
N THR A 20 3.05 -12.89 21.07
CA THR A 20 1.76 -13.23 21.67
C THR A 20 0.98 -11.96 21.96
N ALA A 21 -0.22 -11.85 21.43
CA ALA A 21 -1.18 -10.80 21.74
C ALA A 21 -2.37 -11.41 22.48
N LYS A 22 -2.67 -10.92 23.67
CA LYS A 22 -3.71 -11.46 24.55
C LYS A 22 -4.79 -10.42 24.83
N GLU A 23 -6.03 -10.76 24.55
CA GLU A 23 -7.18 -9.96 24.94
C GLU A 23 -7.38 -10.00 26.45
N LYS A 24 -7.48 -8.84 27.09
CA LYS A 24 -7.64 -8.78 28.56
C LYS A 24 -8.99 -9.30 29.03
N LYS A 25 -10.05 -9.12 28.24
CA LYS A 25 -11.44 -9.48 28.62
C LYS A 25 -11.71 -10.98 28.47
N THR A 26 -11.32 -11.56 27.34
CA THR A 26 -11.63 -12.96 27.00
C THR A 26 -10.50 -13.92 27.35
N GLY A 27 -9.27 -13.38 27.51
CA GLY A 27 -8.06 -14.19 27.66
C GLY A 27 -7.59 -14.85 26.34
N LYS A 28 -8.30 -14.66 25.24
CA LYS A 28 -7.96 -15.24 23.93
C LYS A 28 -6.62 -14.70 23.43
N GLU A 29 -5.79 -15.58 22.91
CA GLU A 29 -4.44 -15.26 22.43
C GLU A 29 -4.35 -15.41 20.92
N THR A 30 -3.61 -14.50 20.29
CA THR A 30 -3.12 -14.60 18.92
C THR A 30 -1.61 -14.75 19.00
N VAL A 31 -1.06 -15.84 18.49
CA VAL A 31 0.36 -16.17 18.60
C VAL A 31 0.95 -16.29 17.20
N HIS A 32 2.09 -15.64 16.99
CA HIS A 32 2.91 -15.80 15.78
C HIS A 32 4.31 -16.22 16.17
N THR A 33 4.85 -17.20 15.45
CA THR A 33 6.16 -17.80 15.72
C THR A 33 7.12 -17.60 14.57
N TYR A 34 8.41 -17.46 14.87
CA TYR A 34 9.45 -17.23 13.88
C TYR A 34 10.67 -18.12 14.18
N ARG A 35 11.20 -18.73 13.17
CA ARG A 35 12.51 -19.41 13.21
C ARG A 35 13.39 -18.89 12.08
N TYR A 36 14.69 -18.85 12.30
CA TYR A 36 15.66 -18.24 11.41
C TYR A 36 16.66 -19.26 10.92
N ASN A 37 17.15 -19.08 9.69
CA ASN A 37 18.28 -19.82 9.16
C ASN A 37 19.61 -19.32 9.76
N ALA A 38 20.72 -19.92 9.35
CA ALA A 38 22.06 -19.55 9.83
C ALA A 38 22.46 -18.11 9.45
N TYR A 39 21.88 -17.59 8.37
CA TYR A 39 22.15 -16.24 7.84
C TYR A 39 21.28 -15.16 8.48
N GLY A 40 20.25 -15.54 9.23
CA GLY A 40 19.37 -14.60 9.93
C GLY A 40 18.05 -14.31 9.19
N ASP A 41 17.80 -14.95 8.07
CA ASP A 41 16.53 -14.85 7.36
C ASP A 41 15.46 -15.70 8.06
N VAL A 42 14.18 -15.30 7.94
CA VAL A 42 13.06 -16.07 8.49
C VAL A 42 12.92 -17.38 7.70
N ALA A 43 13.31 -18.49 8.29
CA ALA A 43 13.18 -19.83 7.69
C ALA A 43 11.77 -20.42 7.87
N VAL A 44 11.11 -20.08 8.98
CA VAL A 44 9.73 -20.50 9.27
C VAL A 44 9.00 -19.35 9.94
N GLN A 45 7.79 -19.09 9.50
CA GLN A 45 6.85 -18.15 10.09
C GLN A 45 5.50 -18.84 10.20
N ASP A 46 5.04 -19.07 11.42
CA ASP A 46 3.88 -19.91 11.70
C ASP A 46 3.96 -21.25 10.94
N ASP A 47 3.00 -21.53 10.06
CA ASP A 47 2.94 -22.76 9.24
C ASP A 47 3.64 -22.63 7.88
N THR A 48 4.31 -21.50 7.60
CA THR A 48 4.98 -21.24 6.32
C THR A 48 6.50 -21.41 6.44
N GLN A 49 7.09 -22.21 5.57
CA GLN A 49 8.53 -22.42 5.45
C GLN A 49 9.06 -21.66 4.23
N PHE A 50 10.24 -21.05 4.38
CA PHE A 50 10.91 -20.28 3.34
C PHE A 50 12.27 -20.89 3.01
N VAL A 51 12.58 -20.98 1.72
CA VAL A 51 13.90 -21.36 1.20
C VAL A 51 14.44 -20.18 0.40
N TYR A 52 15.70 -19.86 0.61
CA TYR A 52 16.39 -18.76 -0.04
C TYR A 52 17.45 -19.27 -1.00
N GLY A 53 17.69 -18.54 -2.07
CA GLY A 53 18.77 -18.84 -3.00
C GLY A 53 20.13 -18.49 -2.41
N ASP A 54 21.08 -19.39 -2.48
CA ASP A 54 22.41 -19.27 -1.88
C ASP A 54 23.19 -18.03 -2.34
N VAL A 55 22.95 -17.55 -3.56
CA VAL A 55 23.66 -16.42 -4.16
C VAL A 55 22.87 -15.11 -4.07
N SER A 56 21.55 -15.19 -4.13
CA SER A 56 20.70 -14.00 -4.21
C SER A 56 20.12 -13.55 -2.87
N GLY A 57 20.05 -14.45 -1.88
CA GLY A 57 19.32 -14.21 -0.64
C GLY A 57 17.82 -13.99 -0.82
N GLN A 58 17.29 -14.21 -2.04
CA GLN A 58 15.88 -14.04 -2.35
C GLN A 58 15.12 -15.34 -2.07
N VAL A 59 13.86 -15.24 -1.67
CA VAL A 59 13.01 -16.42 -1.46
C VAL A 59 12.81 -17.14 -2.80
N THR A 60 13.23 -18.40 -2.85
CA THR A 60 13.06 -19.27 -4.04
C THR A 60 11.90 -20.23 -3.88
N LYS A 61 11.50 -20.52 -2.63
CA LYS A 61 10.36 -21.39 -2.35
C LYS A 61 9.68 -20.98 -1.04
N GLU A 62 8.37 -21.00 -1.06
CA GLU A 62 7.52 -20.90 0.13
C GLU A 62 6.63 -22.13 0.18
N THR A 63 6.49 -22.74 1.36
CA THR A 63 5.62 -23.90 1.58
C THR A 63 4.71 -23.62 2.77
N THR A 64 3.40 -23.54 2.53
CA THR A 64 2.37 -23.30 3.57
C THR A 64 1.45 -24.52 3.66
N LYS A 65 1.19 -25.00 4.86
CA LYS A 65 0.24 -26.10 5.08
C LYS A 65 -1.18 -25.67 4.78
N LEU A 66 -1.85 -26.35 3.86
CA LEU A 66 -3.26 -26.16 3.55
C LEU A 66 -4.15 -27.08 4.38
N THR A 67 -3.76 -28.36 4.43
CA THR A 67 -4.40 -29.41 5.25
C THR A 67 -3.33 -30.32 5.83
N LYS A 68 -3.72 -31.34 6.64
CA LYS A 68 -2.77 -32.31 7.20
C LYS A 68 -1.88 -32.99 6.14
N ASN A 69 -2.44 -33.21 4.94
CA ASN A 69 -1.79 -33.98 3.87
C ASN A 69 -1.60 -33.18 2.57
N LYS A 70 -1.78 -31.87 2.59
CA LYS A 70 -1.68 -31.04 1.39
C LYS A 70 -1.05 -29.69 1.71
N ASP A 71 -0.03 -29.32 0.94
CA ASP A 71 0.64 -28.05 1.04
C ASP A 71 0.32 -27.17 -0.18
N VAL A 72 0.42 -25.85 0.00
CA VAL A 72 0.55 -24.88 -1.06
C VAL A 72 2.03 -24.54 -1.17
N VAL A 73 2.60 -24.72 -2.35
CA VAL A 73 4.02 -24.45 -2.63
C VAL A 73 4.12 -23.38 -3.69
N LYS A 74 4.79 -22.27 -3.36
CA LYS A 74 5.16 -21.22 -4.30
C LYS A 74 6.63 -21.35 -4.63
N ASN A 75 6.98 -21.31 -5.92
CA ASN A 75 8.37 -21.31 -6.36
C ASN A 75 8.67 -20.06 -7.17
N TYR A 76 9.87 -19.55 -7.00
CA TYR A 76 10.37 -18.33 -7.64
C TYR A 76 11.73 -18.59 -8.26
N THR A 77 11.97 -18.05 -9.45
CA THR A 77 13.30 -17.89 -10.01
C THR A 77 13.52 -16.43 -10.36
N TYR A 78 14.78 -16.06 -10.48
CA TYR A 78 15.18 -14.68 -10.73
C TYR A 78 16.24 -14.62 -11.83
N ASP A 79 16.21 -13.54 -12.60
CA ASP A 79 17.27 -13.26 -13.57
C ASP A 79 18.54 -12.75 -12.87
N SER A 80 19.61 -12.58 -13.64
CA SER A 80 20.90 -12.08 -13.13
C SER A 80 20.86 -10.67 -12.53
N LYS A 81 19.76 -9.92 -12.76
CA LYS A 81 19.52 -8.59 -12.20
C LYS A 81 18.64 -8.64 -10.93
N GLY A 82 18.19 -9.84 -10.54
CA GLY A 82 17.31 -10.07 -9.41
C GLY A 82 15.83 -9.75 -9.69
N ASN A 83 15.41 -9.65 -10.95
CA ASN A 83 14.00 -9.57 -11.29
C ASN A 83 13.39 -10.97 -11.28
N LYS A 84 12.16 -11.14 -10.81
CA LYS A 84 11.43 -12.41 -10.80
C LYS A 84 11.25 -12.90 -12.25
N SER A 85 11.87 -14.02 -12.62
CA SER A 85 11.80 -14.58 -13.98
C SER A 85 10.69 -15.62 -14.12
N THR A 86 10.46 -16.45 -13.08
CA THR A 86 9.30 -17.34 -13.04
C THR A 86 8.62 -17.32 -11.69
N PHE A 87 7.36 -17.68 -11.68
CA PHE A 87 6.55 -17.88 -10.50
C PHE A 87 5.60 -19.05 -10.72
N SER A 88 5.53 -19.99 -9.79
CA SER A 88 4.54 -21.06 -9.87
C SER A 88 3.91 -21.37 -8.51
N VAL A 89 2.68 -21.88 -8.55
CA VAL A 89 1.92 -22.32 -7.38
C VAL A 89 1.51 -23.77 -7.60
N LYS A 90 1.85 -24.63 -6.63
CA LYS A 90 1.32 -26.00 -6.51
C LYS A 90 0.35 -26.07 -5.35
N ALA A 91 -0.71 -26.87 -5.49
CA ALA A 91 -1.59 -27.25 -4.39
C ALA A 91 -1.65 -28.77 -4.34
N GLY A 92 -0.91 -29.37 -3.39
CA GLY A 92 -0.50 -30.78 -3.43
C GLY A 92 0.55 -30.99 -4.51
N GLU A 93 0.43 -32.08 -5.28
CA GLU A 93 1.39 -32.43 -6.33
C GLU A 93 1.23 -31.62 -7.62
N ASP A 94 0.04 -31.12 -7.90
CA ASP A 94 -0.29 -30.45 -9.16
C ASP A 94 0.12 -28.99 -9.18
N THR A 95 0.73 -28.56 -10.29
CA THR A 95 0.93 -27.14 -10.60
C THR A 95 -0.40 -26.53 -11.03
N LYS A 96 -0.84 -25.52 -10.29
CA LYS A 96 -2.13 -24.82 -10.53
C LYS A 96 -1.94 -23.48 -11.24
N LEU A 97 -0.76 -22.90 -11.15
CA LEU A 97 -0.38 -21.65 -11.82
C LEU A 97 1.11 -21.69 -12.14
N SER A 98 1.49 -21.27 -13.35
CA SER A 98 2.88 -21.04 -13.72
C SER A 98 2.95 -19.83 -14.65
N LEU A 99 3.83 -18.89 -14.31
CA LEU A 99 4.01 -17.65 -15.05
C LEU A 99 5.51 -17.41 -15.29
N SER A 100 5.84 -16.82 -16.44
CA SER A 100 7.17 -16.31 -16.73
C SER A 100 7.13 -14.82 -17.04
N TYR A 101 8.21 -14.12 -16.68
CA TYR A 101 8.29 -12.66 -16.75
C TYR A 101 9.54 -12.25 -17.53
N GLU A 102 9.36 -11.35 -18.47
CA GLU A 102 10.45 -10.78 -19.26
C GLU A 102 10.60 -9.29 -18.95
N TYR A 103 11.83 -8.83 -18.95
CA TYR A 103 12.18 -7.45 -18.60
C TYR A 103 13.11 -6.84 -19.64
N ASP A 104 12.99 -5.54 -19.84
CA ASP A 104 13.92 -4.79 -20.66
C ASP A 104 15.28 -4.55 -19.94
N GLY A 105 16.19 -3.90 -20.66
CA GLY A 105 17.50 -3.53 -20.11
C GLY A 105 17.47 -2.68 -18.84
N SER A 106 16.32 -2.06 -18.54
CA SER A 106 16.08 -1.19 -17.37
C SER A 106 15.32 -1.88 -16.25
N SER A 107 15.13 -3.20 -16.33
CA SER A 107 14.33 -4.01 -15.40
C SER A 107 12.86 -3.56 -15.32
N ARG A 108 12.28 -3.07 -16.44
CA ARG A 108 10.85 -2.83 -16.55
C ARG A 108 10.20 -4.07 -17.15
N LEU A 109 9.08 -4.50 -16.58
CA LEU A 109 8.34 -5.66 -17.07
C LEU A 109 7.83 -5.37 -18.50
N ILE A 110 8.16 -6.23 -19.45
CA ILE A 110 7.71 -6.11 -20.85
C ILE A 110 6.76 -7.23 -21.26
N SER A 111 6.77 -8.39 -20.59
CA SER A 111 5.89 -9.49 -20.92
C SER A 111 5.64 -10.38 -19.71
N VAL A 112 4.42 -10.92 -19.61
CA VAL A 112 4.05 -12.04 -18.75
C VAL A 112 3.49 -13.13 -19.63
N LYS A 113 3.97 -14.37 -19.47
CA LYS A 113 3.52 -15.54 -20.22
C LYS A 113 3.00 -16.61 -19.27
N ASP A 114 2.04 -17.40 -19.72
CA ASP A 114 1.49 -18.56 -19.03
C ASP A 114 2.39 -19.80 -19.11
N SER A 115 1.91 -20.93 -18.59
CA SER A 115 2.62 -22.22 -18.59
C SER A 115 2.92 -22.78 -19.98
N GLU A 116 2.13 -22.41 -20.98
CA GLU A 116 2.28 -22.84 -22.37
C GLU A 116 3.18 -21.90 -23.19
N GLY A 117 3.62 -20.80 -22.58
CA GLY A 117 4.41 -19.76 -23.22
C GLY A 117 3.55 -18.73 -23.99
N ASN A 118 2.22 -18.79 -23.87
CA ASN A 118 1.33 -17.81 -24.45
C ASN A 118 1.42 -16.49 -23.70
N GLN A 119 1.46 -15.39 -24.42
CA GLN A 119 1.54 -14.06 -23.82
C GLN A 119 0.23 -13.68 -23.16
N ALA A 120 0.22 -13.57 -21.83
CA ALA A 120 -0.92 -13.06 -21.07
C ALA A 120 -1.07 -11.52 -21.23
N VAL A 121 0.06 -10.82 -21.17
CA VAL A 121 0.14 -9.35 -21.33
C VAL A 121 1.53 -8.91 -21.75
N SER A 122 1.60 -7.85 -22.56
CA SER A 122 2.85 -7.13 -22.85
C SER A 122 2.75 -5.65 -22.52
N TYR A 123 3.91 -5.01 -22.37
CA TYR A 123 4.05 -3.60 -22.00
C TYR A 123 5.11 -2.91 -22.86
N ALA A 124 4.81 -1.72 -23.33
CA ALA A 124 5.76 -0.81 -23.93
C ALA A 124 5.91 0.47 -23.10
N TYR A 125 7.05 1.09 -23.22
CA TYR A 125 7.38 2.31 -22.47
C TYR A 125 7.92 3.38 -23.41
N ASP A 126 7.57 4.62 -23.14
CA ASP A 126 8.08 5.76 -23.90
C ASP A 126 9.58 6.05 -23.59
N THR A 127 10.13 7.01 -24.26
CA THR A 127 11.54 7.44 -24.09
C THR A 127 11.83 7.99 -22.70
N GLU A 128 10.81 8.54 -22.03
CA GLU A 128 10.91 9.04 -20.64
C GLU A 128 10.79 7.91 -19.60
N GLY A 129 10.42 6.70 -20.02
CA GLY A 129 10.27 5.52 -19.18
C GLY A 129 8.88 5.34 -18.57
N SER A 130 7.89 6.11 -19.00
CA SER A 130 6.50 5.93 -18.62
C SER A 130 5.85 4.82 -19.44
N LEU A 131 4.85 4.14 -18.87
CA LEU A 131 4.10 3.10 -19.58
C LEU A 131 3.30 3.76 -20.72
N SER A 132 3.62 3.41 -21.97
CA SER A 132 2.93 3.95 -23.13
C SER A 132 1.85 3.03 -23.69
N GLU A 133 2.04 1.72 -23.53
CA GLU A 133 1.10 0.72 -24.03
C GLU A 133 1.07 -0.52 -23.13
N ARG A 134 -0.11 -1.12 -23.02
CA ARG A 134 -0.37 -2.45 -22.44
C ARG A 134 -1.23 -3.23 -23.43
N GLN A 135 -0.90 -4.48 -23.68
CA GLN A 135 -1.71 -5.35 -24.54
C GLN A 135 -1.93 -6.70 -23.88
N ALA A 136 -3.20 -7.08 -23.66
CA ALA A 136 -3.61 -8.36 -23.14
C ALA A 136 -3.89 -9.37 -24.24
N ALA A 137 -3.93 -10.67 -23.90
CA ALA A 137 -4.07 -11.79 -24.81
C ALA A 137 -5.38 -11.77 -25.64
N ASN A 138 -6.47 -11.22 -25.11
CA ASN A 138 -7.74 -11.07 -25.82
C ASN A 138 -7.79 -9.89 -26.81
N GLY A 139 -6.63 -9.28 -27.09
CA GLY A 139 -6.54 -8.12 -27.96
C GLY A 139 -6.90 -6.79 -27.31
N LEU A 140 -7.20 -6.77 -25.99
CA LEU A 140 -7.38 -5.51 -25.25
C LEU A 140 -6.07 -4.74 -25.22
N LYS A 141 -6.04 -3.60 -25.87
CA LYS A 141 -4.92 -2.68 -25.92
C LYS A 141 -5.26 -1.41 -25.12
N THR A 142 -4.37 -1.01 -24.22
CA THR A 142 -4.47 0.25 -23.48
C THR A 142 -3.31 1.15 -23.86
N THR A 143 -3.59 2.38 -24.28
CA THR A 143 -2.58 3.41 -24.57
C THR A 143 -2.67 4.54 -23.55
N TYR A 144 -1.51 5.10 -23.18
CA TYR A 144 -1.37 6.12 -22.13
C TYR A 144 -0.70 7.37 -22.70
N GLY A 145 -1.22 8.54 -22.37
CA GLY A 145 -0.62 9.82 -22.72
C GLY A 145 -0.36 10.68 -21.48
N TYR A 146 0.78 11.36 -21.47
CA TYR A 146 1.26 12.14 -20.33
C TYR A 146 1.56 13.58 -20.73
N ASP A 147 1.47 14.50 -19.78
CA ASP A 147 1.96 15.85 -19.94
C ASP A 147 3.46 15.97 -19.59
N TYR A 148 4.02 17.16 -19.79
CA TYR A 148 5.43 17.45 -19.51
C TYR A 148 5.82 17.28 -18.04
N GLN A 149 4.86 17.22 -17.10
CA GLN A 149 5.07 16.92 -15.68
C GLN A 149 4.94 15.42 -15.37
N ASN A 150 4.77 14.59 -16.43
CA ASN A 150 4.56 13.16 -16.34
C ASN A 150 3.27 12.77 -15.59
N ARG A 151 2.21 13.62 -15.67
CA ARG A 151 0.88 13.29 -15.20
C ARG A 151 0.12 12.61 -16.32
N LEU A 152 -0.63 11.55 -16.02
CA LEU A 152 -1.46 10.84 -16.97
C LEU A 152 -2.63 11.74 -17.42
N THR A 153 -2.63 12.18 -18.68
CA THR A 153 -3.65 13.08 -19.23
C THR A 153 -4.65 12.37 -20.13
N SER A 154 -4.28 11.20 -20.67
CA SER A 154 -5.19 10.41 -21.48
C SER A 154 -4.94 8.92 -21.34
N MET A 155 -5.99 8.14 -21.51
CA MET A 155 -5.97 6.68 -21.52
C MET A 155 -7.04 6.18 -22.48
N THR A 156 -6.70 5.25 -23.36
CA THR A 156 -7.66 4.63 -24.28
C THR A 156 -7.54 3.13 -24.17
N ASN A 157 -8.66 2.45 -23.95
CA ASN A 157 -8.81 1.01 -23.96
C ASN A 157 -9.56 0.62 -25.25
N GLU A 158 -8.96 -0.23 -26.05
CA GLU A 158 -9.54 -0.68 -27.33
C GLU A 158 -9.32 -2.18 -27.53
N THR A 159 -10.19 -2.80 -28.31
CA THR A 159 -10.06 -4.18 -28.78
C THR A 159 -10.10 -4.19 -30.31
N GLY A 160 -9.96 -5.35 -30.96
CA GLY A 160 -10.15 -5.48 -32.38
C GLY A 160 -11.54 -5.03 -32.88
N LYS A 161 -12.50 -4.82 -31.99
CA LYS A 161 -13.87 -4.33 -32.27
C LYS A 161 -14.03 -2.82 -32.08
N GLY A 162 -13.00 -2.12 -31.66
CA GLY A 162 -12.99 -0.68 -31.44
C GLY A 162 -12.75 -0.26 -29.99
N VAL A 163 -12.96 1.02 -29.70
CA VAL A 163 -12.74 1.62 -28.38
C VAL A 163 -13.82 1.18 -27.41
N VAL A 164 -13.41 0.52 -26.31
CA VAL A 164 -14.31 0.11 -25.22
C VAL A 164 -14.40 1.17 -24.13
N SER A 165 -13.29 1.91 -23.87
CA SER A 165 -13.35 3.12 -23.02
C SER A 165 -12.20 4.07 -23.32
N LYS A 166 -12.45 5.35 -23.09
CA LYS A 166 -11.48 6.43 -23.28
C LYS A 166 -11.63 7.48 -22.20
N TYR A 167 -10.50 7.99 -21.69
CA TYR A 167 -10.44 9.00 -20.64
C TYR A 167 -9.49 10.11 -21.02
N SER A 168 -9.82 11.33 -20.61
CA SER A 168 -8.90 12.48 -20.65
C SER A 168 -9.08 13.31 -19.39
N SER A 169 -7.98 13.76 -18.78
CA SER A 169 -8.01 14.54 -17.53
C SER A 169 -7.23 15.84 -17.67
N THR A 170 -7.74 16.88 -17.03
CA THR A 170 -7.04 18.13 -16.79
C THR A 170 -6.72 18.29 -15.30
N TYR A 171 -5.73 19.11 -14.99
CA TYR A 171 -5.22 19.25 -13.64
C TYR A 171 -5.10 20.72 -13.23
N LEU A 172 -5.37 20.99 -11.96
CA LEU A 172 -5.10 22.27 -11.32
C LEU A 172 -3.56 22.50 -11.22
N LYS A 173 -3.16 23.73 -10.95
CA LYS A 173 -1.74 24.10 -10.79
C LYS A 173 -1.04 23.34 -9.64
N ASN A 174 -1.76 22.94 -8.62
CA ASN A 174 -1.26 22.14 -7.50
C ASN A 174 -1.13 20.64 -7.81
N GLY A 175 -1.56 20.20 -9.01
CA GLY A 175 -1.48 18.82 -9.48
C GLY A 175 -2.71 17.96 -9.21
N GLN A 176 -3.74 18.49 -8.54
CA GLN A 176 -4.99 17.76 -8.36
C GLN A 176 -5.82 17.75 -9.64
N LYS A 177 -6.57 16.67 -9.87
CA LYS A 177 -7.45 16.52 -11.04
C LYS A 177 -8.56 17.55 -10.99
N ALA A 178 -8.69 18.36 -12.05
CA ALA A 178 -9.74 19.36 -12.17
C ALA A 178 -10.99 18.77 -12.84
N GLU A 179 -10.77 18.06 -13.95
CA GLU A 179 -11.84 17.48 -14.76
C GLU A 179 -11.37 16.16 -15.38
N GLU A 180 -12.31 15.27 -15.58
CA GLU A 180 -12.13 14.05 -16.36
C GLU A 180 -13.29 13.86 -17.33
N VAL A 181 -12.98 13.69 -18.59
CA VAL A 181 -13.95 13.29 -19.62
C VAL A 181 -13.74 11.81 -19.91
N SER A 182 -14.78 11.02 -19.74
CA SER A 182 -14.80 9.60 -20.03
C SER A 182 -15.80 9.26 -21.13
N THR A 183 -15.48 8.28 -21.97
CA THR A 183 -16.43 7.62 -22.86
C THR A 183 -16.31 6.13 -22.60
N VAL A 184 -17.39 5.49 -22.17
CA VAL A 184 -17.42 4.08 -21.75
C VAL A 184 -18.52 3.35 -22.52
N MET A 185 -18.17 2.21 -23.11
CA MET A 185 -19.11 1.33 -23.82
C MET A 185 -19.72 0.34 -22.83
N ASP A 186 -21.02 0.16 -22.87
CA ASP A 186 -21.73 -0.84 -22.08
C ASP A 186 -21.77 -2.22 -22.78
N LYS A 187 -22.33 -3.21 -22.11
CA LYS A 187 -22.49 -4.59 -22.63
C LYS A 187 -23.37 -4.71 -23.88
N ASN A 188 -24.13 -3.69 -24.22
CA ASN A 188 -24.98 -3.63 -25.40
C ASN A 188 -24.29 -2.87 -26.57
N GLY A 189 -23.02 -2.50 -26.42
CA GLY A 189 -22.25 -1.75 -27.40
C GLY A 189 -22.55 -0.25 -27.44
N LYS A 190 -23.36 0.28 -26.51
CA LYS A 190 -23.68 1.70 -26.43
C LYS A 190 -22.59 2.45 -25.68
N SER A 191 -21.95 3.40 -26.34
CA SER A 191 -20.96 4.30 -25.72
C SER A 191 -21.64 5.51 -25.08
N THR A 192 -21.30 5.81 -23.83
CA THR A 192 -21.79 6.96 -23.10
C THR A 192 -20.63 7.88 -22.73
N LYS A 193 -20.72 9.15 -23.12
CA LYS A 193 -19.76 10.19 -22.73
C LYS A 193 -20.22 10.87 -21.44
N LYS A 194 -19.31 11.03 -20.47
CA LYS A 194 -19.53 11.73 -19.20
C LYS A 194 -18.38 12.68 -18.92
N THR A 195 -18.70 13.79 -18.28
CA THR A 195 -17.70 14.72 -17.75
C THR A 195 -17.86 14.76 -16.23
N ALA A 196 -16.78 14.56 -15.50
CA ALA A 196 -16.69 14.74 -14.06
C ALA A 196 -15.79 15.94 -13.76
N ALA A 197 -16.19 16.81 -12.82
CA ALA A 197 -15.38 17.93 -12.35
C ALA A 197 -15.30 17.93 -10.82
N TYR A 198 -14.15 18.36 -10.31
CA TYR A 198 -13.81 18.26 -8.89
C TYR A 198 -13.37 19.59 -8.33
N THR A 199 -13.82 19.92 -7.13
CA THR A 199 -13.35 21.08 -6.39
C THR A 199 -12.76 20.64 -5.03
N TYR A 200 -11.84 21.44 -4.52
CA TYR A 200 -11.09 21.14 -3.31
C TYR A 200 -11.02 22.36 -2.40
N ASP A 201 -10.88 22.14 -1.11
CA ASP A 201 -10.58 23.20 -0.17
C ASP A 201 -9.08 23.53 -0.12
N MET A 202 -8.71 24.49 0.72
CA MET A 202 -7.31 24.93 0.87
C MET A 202 -6.38 23.85 1.46
N LEU A 203 -6.93 22.82 2.11
CA LEU A 203 -6.17 21.67 2.62
C LEU A 203 -6.04 20.56 1.58
N GLY A 204 -6.70 20.68 0.41
CA GLY A 204 -6.67 19.72 -0.67
C GLY A 204 -7.71 18.60 -0.55
N ARG A 205 -8.68 18.71 0.39
CA ARG A 205 -9.79 17.77 0.55
C ARG A 205 -10.84 18.04 -0.52
N ILE A 206 -11.44 17.00 -1.09
CA ILE A 206 -12.51 17.14 -2.09
C ILE A 206 -13.74 17.77 -1.45
N THR A 207 -14.28 18.83 -2.07
CA THR A 207 -15.49 19.52 -1.58
C THR A 207 -16.70 19.30 -2.48
N ARG A 208 -16.49 19.03 -3.76
CA ARG A 208 -17.58 18.73 -4.69
C ARG A 208 -17.10 17.85 -5.84
N GLU A 209 -17.97 16.95 -6.24
CA GLU A 209 -17.91 16.18 -7.46
C GLU A 209 -19.18 16.41 -8.26
N THR A 210 -19.03 16.80 -9.53
CA THR A 210 -20.14 16.81 -10.49
C THR A 210 -19.87 15.78 -11.55
N LYS A 211 -20.88 15.08 -12.06
CA LYS A 211 -20.72 14.10 -13.14
C LYS A 211 -21.97 14.03 -14.00
N THR A 212 -21.80 14.12 -15.31
CA THR A 212 -22.92 14.04 -16.27
C THR A 212 -23.79 12.80 -16.01
N GLY A 213 -25.11 13.01 -15.91
CA GLY A 213 -26.10 11.95 -15.73
C GLY A 213 -26.21 11.40 -14.31
N ARG A 214 -25.69 12.14 -13.34
CA ARG A 214 -25.71 11.83 -11.91
C ARG A 214 -25.88 13.10 -11.11
N GLU A 215 -26.48 12.99 -9.91
CA GLU A 215 -26.56 14.10 -8.97
C GLU A 215 -25.16 14.50 -8.49
N ASP A 216 -24.99 15.80 -8.23
CA ASP A 216 -23.77 16.34 -7.65
C ASP A 216 -23.59 15.84 -6.22
N ILE A 217 -22.34 15.60 -5.84
CA ILE A 217 -21.98 15.26 -4.48
C ILE A 217 -21.17 16.40 -3.89
N SER A 218 -21.55 16.87 -2.71
CA SER A 218 -20.79 17.87 -1.97
C SER A 218 -20.43 17.40 -0.58
N TYR A 219 -19.27 17.85 -0.10
CA TYR A 219 -18.70 17.45 1.18
C TYR A 219 -18.27 18.67 1.99
N THR A 220 -18.52 18.63 3.29
CA THR A 220 -17.96 19.59 4.24
C THR A 220 -17.21 18.83 5.34
N TYR A 221 -16.26 19.50 5.96
CA TYR A 221 -15.38 18.90 6.95
C TYR A 221 -15.31 19.75 8.21
N ASP A 222 -15.10 19.11 9.36
CA ASP A 222 -14.83 19.78 10.62
C ASP A 222 -13.33 20.15 10.78
N ALA A 223 -13.01 20.78 11.90
CA ALA A 223 -11.63 21.21 12.20
C ALA A 223 -10.66 20.04 12.43
N ASN A 224 -11.16 18.84 12.74
CA ASN A 224 -10.38 17.62 12.94
C ASN A 224 -10.22 16.81 11.65
N ASN A 225 -10.71 17.30 10.50
CA ASN A 225 -10.71 16.61 9.19
C ASN A 225 -11.73 15.47 9.08
N ASN A 226 -12.69 15.37 9.97
CA ASN A 226 -13.81 14.48 9.78
C ASN A 226 -14.78 15.06 8.73
N ARG A 227 -15.40 14.18 7.93
CA ARG A 227 -16.52 14.57 7.05
C ARG A 227 -17.69 15.00 7.93
N LYS A 228 -18.04 16.28 7.90
CA LYS A 228 -19.15 16.84 8.68
C LYS A 228 -20.50 16.59 8.01
N GLN A 229 -20.52 16.72 6.68
CA GLN A 229 -21.73 16.55 5.90
C GLN A 229 -21.39 16.06 4.49
N MET A 230 -22.28 15.27 3.91
CA MET A 230 -22.33 14.89 2.50
C MET A 230 -23.73 15.14 1.98
N THR A 231 -23.83 15.77 0.81
CA THR A 231 -25.12 15.97 0.14
C THR A 231 -25.08 15.37 -1.25
N ILE A 232 -26.08 14.58 -1.61
CA ILE A 232 -26.30 13.96 -2.93
C ILE A 232 -27.73 14.26 -3.33
N GLY A 233 -27.93 15.20 -4.29
CA GLY A 233 -29.25 15.63 -4.71
C GLY A 233 -30.09 16.13 -3.52
N ASN A 234 -31.20 15.45 -3.26
CA ASN A 234 -32.13 15.73 -2.16
C ASN A 234 -31.80 15.01 -0.83
N LYS A 235 -30.67 14.32 -0.74
CA LYS A 235 -30.24 13.59 0.46
C LYS A 235 -29.07 14.31 1.11
N THR A 236 -29.19 14.60 2.39
CA THR A 236 -28.10 15.18 3.17
C THR A 236 -27.80 14.33 4.38
N THR A 237 -26.58 13.78 4.42
CA THR A 237 -26.07 12.99 5.54
C THR A 237 -25.18 13.85 6.44
N ALA A 238 -25.53 13.97 7.71
CA ALA A 238 -24.71 14.57 8.75
C ALA A 238 -23.97 13.49 9.53
N TYR A 239 -22.73 13.78 9.95
CA TYR A 239 -21.84 12.84 10.63
C TYR A 239 -21.49 13.37 12.02
N GLN A 240 -21.53 12.52 13.03
CA GLN A 240 -21.17 12.85 14.42
C GLN A 240 -20.05 11.95 14.92
N TYR A 241 -19.07 12.55 15.59
CA TYR A 241 -17.86 11.88 16.06
C TYR A 241 -17.60 12.14 17.54
N ASN A 242 -16.88 11.23 18.18
CA ASN A 242 -16.35 11.48 19.50
C ASN A 242 -14.98 12.21 19.44
N LYS A 243 -14.38 12.46 20.63
CA LYS A 243 -13.09 13.17 20.75
C LYS A 243 -11.87 12.40 20.18
N ASN A 244 -12.05 11.13 19.83
CA ASN A 244 -11.03 10.29 19.20
C ASN A 244 -11.23 10.16 17.70
N ASP A 245 -12.11 10.99 17.10
CA ASP A 245 -12.52 10.95 15.70
C ASP A 245 -13.18 9.63 15.29
N GLU A 246 -13.72 8.84 16.24
CA GLU A 246 -14.52 7.66 15.99
C GLU A 246 -15.93 8.08 15.58
N LEU A 247 -16.43 7.54 14.46
CA LEU A 247 -17.79 7.80 14.00
C LEU A 247 -18.78 7.17 14.98
N LEU A 248 -19.76 7.96 15.42
CA LEU A 248 -20.81 7.54 16.36
C LEU A 248 -22.16 7.41 15.68
N ARG A 249 -22.44 8.31 14.72
CA ARG A 249 -23.77 8.38 14.11
C ARG A 249 -23.71 9.07 12.75
N THR A 250 -24.56 8.61 11.84
CA THR A 250 -24.94 9.36 10.64
C THR A 250 -26.45 9.55 10.60
N ASP A 251 -26.88 10.75 10.20
CA ASP A 251 -28.28 11.11 10.00
C ASP A 251 -28.47 11.52 8.54
N THR A 252 -29.23 10.76 7.78
CA THR A 252 -29.51 11.04 6.36
C THR A 252 -30.95 11.55 6.22
N LEU A 253 -31.07 12.84 6.02
CA LEU A 253 -32.36 13.51 5.76
C LEU A 253 -32.67 13.45 4.26
N HIS A 254 -33.85 12.99 3.90
CA HIS A 254 -34.43 13.02 2.58
C HIS A 254 -35.41 14.21 2.51
N THR A 255 -35.02 15.29 1.82
CA THR A 255 -35.78 16.55 1.82
C THR A 255 -37.10 16.47 1.08
N ASP A 256 -37.28 15.47 0.20
CA ASP A 256 -38.52 15.22 -0.55
C ASP A 256 -39.56 14.42 0.23
N THR A 257 -39.15 13.63 1.20
CA THR A 257 -40.02 12.74 1.98
C THR A 257 -40.07 13.06 3.47
N GLU A 258 -39.20 14.00 3.92
CA GLU A 258 -38.97 14.32 5.34
C GLU A 258 -38.55 13.08 6.20
N LYS A 259 -38.13 11.99 5.53
CA LYS A 259 -37.63 10.79 6.21
C LYS A 259 -36.20 11.03 6.66
N ASN A 260 -35.88 10.43 7.80
CA ASN A 260 -34.53 10.44 8.35
C ASN A 260 -34.06 9.02 8.61
N ASP A 261 -33.02 8.59 7.87
CA ASP A 261 -32.33 7.30 8.10
C ASP A 261 -31.17 7.55 9.05
N VAL A 262 -31.12 6.80 10.14
CA VAL A 262 -30.07 6.90 11.16
C VAL A 262 -29.25 5.62 11.20
N VAL A 263 -27.93 5.77 11.17
CA VAL A 263 -26.99 4.68 11.42
C VAL A 263 -26.16 5.02 12.65
N ILE A 264 -26.10 4.08 13.59
CA ILE A 264 -25.33 4.22 14.83
C ILE A 264 -24.14 3.30 14.77
N TYR A 265 -22.97 3.81 15.15
CA TYR A 265 -21.68 3.11 15.14
C TYR A 265 -21.19 2.91 16.56
N LYS A 266 -20.86 1.68 16.92
CA LYS A 266 -20.28 1.33 18.20
C LYS A 266 -18.83 0.96 18.01
N ASN A 267 -17.94 1.57 18.79
CA ASN A 267 -16.50 1.32 18.71
C ASN A 267 -16.01 0.70 20.04
N ASP A 268 -14.97 -0.13 19.94
CA ASP A 268 -14.27 -0.60 21.14
C ASP A 268 -13.26 0.46 21.64
N LYS A 269 -12.62 0.17 22.77
CA LYS A 269 -11.63 1.08 23.35
C LYS A 269 -10.27 1.12 22.60
N ASN A 270 -10.07 0.29 21.60
CA ASN A 270 -8.94 0.34 20.68
C ASN A 270 -9.28 1.16 19.43
N GLY A 271 -10.55 1.57 19.26
CA GLY A 271 -11.05 2.31 18.11
C GLY A 271 -11.43 1.42 16.94
N ASN A 272 -11.78 0.17 17.16
CA ASN A 272 -12.33 -0.72 16.15
C ASN A 272 -13.86 -0.63 16.14
N GLN A 273 -14.47 -0.55 14.97
CA GLN A 273 -15.92 -0.50 14.79
C GLN A 273 -16.54 -1.88 15.08
N LEU A 274 -17.17 -2.01 16.26
CA LEU A 274 -17.78 -3.26 16.71
C LEU A 274 -19.13 -3.55 16.08
N ALA A 275 -19.90 -2.50 15.79
CA ALA A 275 -21.22 -2.70 15.21
C ALA A 275 -21.71 -1.45 14.47
N THR A 276 -22.57 -1.67 13.48
CA THR A 276 -23.46 -0.68 12.90
C THR A 276 -24.89 -1.08 13.12
N VAL A 277 -25.74 -0.11 13.52
CA VAL A 277 -27.17 -0.32 13.76
C VAL A 277 -27.95 0.64 12.88
N ASN A 278 -28.65 0.07 11.92
CA ASN A 278 -29.54 0.80 11.03
C ASN A 278 -30.90 1.00 11.67
N ARG A 279 -31.38 2.24 11.67
CA ARG A 279 -32.71 2.61 12.12
C ARG A 279 -33.36 3.51 11.07
N SER A 280 -34.29 2.98 10.31
CA SER A 280 -35.19 3.77 9.50
C SER A 280 -36.27 4.38 10.41
N GLU A 281 -36.64 5.66 10.13
CA GLU A 281 -37.80 6.33 10.75
C GLU A 281 -37.69 6.69 12.25
N ILE A 282 -36.52 7.16 12.71
CA ILE A 282 -36.44 7.84 14.01
C ILE A 282 -36.98 9.27 13.81
N PRO A 283 -37.94 9.76 14.64
CA PRO A 283 -38.35 11.17 14.59
C PRO A 283 -37.15 12.10 14.76
N ALA A 284 -37.09 13.17 13.99
CA ALA A 284 -36.00 14.15 14.02
C ALA A 284 -35.74 14.78 15.41
N GLU A 285 -36.64 14.60 16.34
CA GLU A 285 -36.62 15.11 17.72
C GLU A 285 -35.83 14.21 18.69
N ALA A 286 -35.52 12.95 18.32
CA ALA A 286 -34.75 12.06 19.17
C ALA A 286 -33.24 12.40 19.11
N LYS A 287 -32.85 13.52 19.72
CA LYS A 287 -31.48 14.06 19.68
C LYS A 287 -30.50 13.38 20.62
N ASP A 288 -30.91 12.45 21.48
CA ASP A 288 -30.04 11.87 22.50
C ASP A 288 -29.48 10.51 22.07
N THR A 289 -28.20 10.50 21.73
CA THR A 289 -27.43 9.30 21.33
C THR A 289 -26.91 8.48 22.52
N SER A 290 -27.10 8.97 23.77
CA SER A 290 -26.52 8.36 24.96
C SER A 290 -27.18 7.04 25.41
N TYR A 291 -28.34 6.68 24.84
CA TYR A 291 -29.19 5.59 25.30
C TYR A 291 -29.32 4.36 24.41
N ILE A 292 -28.51 4.24 23.36
CA ILE A 292 -28.55 2.99 22.57
C ILE A 292 -27.38 2.11 23.00
N ASP A 293 -27.58 1.42 24.10
CA ASP A 293 -26.78 0.26 24.47
C ASP A 293 -27.19 -0.88 23.51
N VAL A 294 -26.52 -0.91 22.36
CA VAL A 294 -26.65 -2.05 21.44
C VAL A 294 -25.95 -3.20 22.13
N ASP A 295 -26.74 -4.17 22.60
CA ASP A 295 -26.16 -5.40 23.09
C ASP A 295 -25.46 -6.11 21.91
N VAL A 296 -24.12 -6.07 21.93
CA VAL A 296 -23.26 -6.69 20.88
C VAL A 296 -23.36 -8.23 20.95
N THR A 297 -24.10 -8.75 21.92
CA THR A 297 -24.40 -10.18 22.08
C THR A 297 -25.65 -10.64 21.29
N LEU A 298 -26.18 -9.81 20.37
CA LEU A 298 -27.30 -10.21 19.51
C LEU A 298 -26.94 -11.50 18.77
N GLY A 299 -27.70 -12.56 19.06
CA GLY A 299 -27.55 -13.85 18.37
C GLY A 299 -27.89 -13.73 16.87
N ASP A 300 -27.44 -14.68 16.08
CA ASP A 300 -27.53 -14.72 14.62
C ASP A 300 -28.95 -14.43 14.05
N ASN A 301 -30.01 -14.62 14.85
CA ASN A 301 -31.41 -14.42 14.45
C ASN A 301 -31.98 -13.02 14.73
N GLN A 302 -31.20 -12.08 15.27
CA GLN A 302 -31.68 -10.75 15.70
C GLN A 302 -31.01 -9.58 14.97
N LEU A 303 -30.18 -9.87 13.95
CA LEU A 303 -29.34 -8.86 13.32
C LEU A 303 -30.10 -7.86 12.44
N ASN A 304 -31.28 -8.20 11.90
CA ASN A 304 -31.99 -7.35 10.94
C ASN A 304 -31.02 -6.76 9.91
N ASP A 305 -30.99 -5.43 9.73
CA ASP A 305 -30.04 -4.75 8.85
C ASP A 305 -28.78 -4.23 9.62
N ASN A 306 -28.46 -4.83 10.76
CA ASN A 306 -27.32 -4.49 11.59
C ASN A 306 -26.08 -5.32 11.21
N VAL A 307 -24.90 -4.79 11.52
CA VAL A 307 -23.62 -5.49 11.34
C VAL A 307 -22.90 -5.59 12.67
N VAL A 308 -22.30 -6.73 12.98
CA VAL A 308 -21.47 -6.93 14.17
C VAL A 308 -20.10 -7.45 13.78
N ASN A 309 -19.05 -6.80 14.29
CA ASN A 309 -17.65 -7.11 14.01
C ASN A 309 -16.93 -7.63 15.25
N HIS A 310 -16.08 -8.63 15.07
CA HIS A 310 -15.19 -9.16 16.09
C HIS A 310 -13.73 -9.00 15.65
N TYR A 311 -12.87 -8.65 16.59
CA TYR A 311 -11.45 -8.43 16.33
C TYR A 311 -10.59 -9.29 17.25
N ASN A 312 -9.41 -9.68 16.76
CA ASN A 312 -8.41 -10.31 17.62
C ASN A 312 -7.58 -9.25 18.40
N ALA A 313 -6.70 -9.74 19.23
CA ALA A 313 -5.82 -8.91 20.06
C ALA A 313 -4.82 -8.03 19.26
N LEU A 314 -4.68 -8.24 17.95
CA LEU A 314 -3.89 -7.42 17.03
C LEU A 314 -4.74 -6.39 16.26
N ASN A 315 -6.02 -6.22 16.65
CA ASN A 315 -7.02 -5.37 15.97
C ASN A 315 -7.30 -5.78 14.51
N GLN A 316 -7.11 -7.05 14.18
CA GLN A 316 -7.51 -7.61 12.89
C GLN A 316 -8.95 -8.09 12.97
N LEU A 317 -9.76 -7.75 11.97
CA LEU A 317 -11.16 -8.21 11.85
C LEU A 317 -11.20 -9.73 11.67
N THR A 318 -11.78 -10.46 12.62
CA THR A 318 -11.81 -11.92 12.59
C THR A 318 -13.18 -12.49 12.20
N GLU A 319 -14.23 -11.73 12.44
CA GLU A 319 -15.59 -12.14 12.08
C GLU A 319 -16.47 -10.91 11.86
N THR A 320 -17.34 -10.99 10.85
CA THR A 320 -18.43 -10.04 10.61
C THR A 320 -19.74 -10.84 10.50
N LEU A 321 -20.73 -10.40 11.24
CA LEU A 321 -22.08 -10.93 11.20
C LEU A 321 -23.01 -9.91 10.58
N THR A 322 -23.74 -10.29 9.54
CA THR A 322 -24.80 -9.53 8.90
C THR A 322 -26.09 -10.36 8.89
N LYS A 323 -27.21 -9.78 8.47
CA LYS A 323 -28.47 -10.50 8.32
C LYS A 323 -28.37 -11.81 7.51
N ASN A 324 -27.52 -11.80 6.47
CA ASN A 324 -27.46 -12.90 5.49
C ASN A 324 -26.16 -13.69 5.60
N TYR A 325 -25.14 -13.17 6.27
CA TYR A 325 -23.78 -13.72 6.23
C TYR A 325 -23.13 -13.76 7.59
N LYS A 326 -22.52 -14.90 7.88
CA LYS A 326 -21.47 -15.04 8.88
C LYS A 326 -20.15 -15.18 8.15
N VAL A 327 -19.28 -14.17 8.26
CA VAL A 327 -18.00 -14.11 7.57
C VAL A 327 -16.88 -14.18 8.58
N SER A 328 -15.95 -15.12 8.44
CA SER A 328 -14.77 -15.20 9.33
C SER A 328 -13.50 -15.06 8.51
N PHE A 329 -12.47 -14.43 9.11
CA PHE A 329 -11.20 -14.13 8.47
C PHE A 329 -10.03 -14.71 9.25
N THR A 330 -9.01 -15.16 8.52
CA THR A 330 -7.72 -15.60 9.07
C THR A 330 -6.57 -14.81 8.44
N TYR A 331 -5.49 -14.61 9.20
CA TYR A 331 -4.35 -13.80 8.79
C TYR A 331 -3.04 -14.51 9.11
N ASP A 332 -2.00 -14.21 8.32
CA ASP A 332 -0.63 -14.57 8.63
C ASP A 332 0.02 -13.57 9.60
N ALA A 333 1.28 -13.81 9.96
CA ALA A 333 2.02 -12.97 10.89
C ALA A 333 2.40 -11.59 10.30
N GLU A 334 2.32 -11.41 8.99
CA GLU A 334 2.48 -10.11 8.30
C GLU A 334 1.17 -9.32 8.26
N GLY A 335 0.06 -9.93 8.64
CA GLY A 335 -1.28 -9.34 8.63
C GLY A 335 -2.01 -9.46 7.30
N LEU A 336 -1.50 -10.24 6.35
CA LEU A 336 -2.21 -10.55 5.12
C LEU A 336 -3.29 -11.59 5.38
N ARG A 337 -4.47 -11.38 4.81
CA ARG A 337 -5.61 -12.29 4.95
C ARG A 337 -5.34 -13.60 4.21
N THR A 338 -5.21 -14.69 4.96
CA THR A 338 -4.97 -16.03 4.41
C THR A 338 -6.25 -16.80 4.09
N GLY A 339 -7.37 -16.39 4.65
CA GLY A 339 -8.64 -17.05 4.37
C GLY A 339 -9.86 -16.23 4.74
N LYS A 340 -10.97 -16.53 4.03
CA LYS A 340 -12.32 -16.03 4.30
C LYS A 340 -13.26 -17.24 4.35
N THR A 341 -14.15 -17.27 5.33
CA THR A 341 -15.20 -18.29 5.44
C THR A 341 -16.54 -17.59 5.45
N VAL A 342 -17.40 -17.88 4.50
CA VAL A 342 -18.74 -17.32 4.36
C VAL A 342 -19.76 -18.43 4.60
N ASN A 343 -20.58 -18.33 5.65
CA ASN A 343 -21.60 -19.31 6.02
C ASN A 343 -21.07 -20.77 6.05
N GLY A 344 -19.80 -20.96 6.47
CA GLY A 344 -19.14 -22.26 6.55
C GLY A 344 -18.27 -22.63 5.34
N GLU A 345 -18.44 -21.98 4.21
CA GLU A 345 -17.64 -22.23 3.00
C GLU A 345 -16.33 -21.42 3.06
N LYS A 346 -15.20 -22.13 3.11
CA LYS A 346 -13.87 -21.54 3.26
C LYS A 346 -13.17 -21.33 1.91
N THR A 347 -12.75 -20.11 1.65
CA THR A 347 -11.78 -19.73 0.61
C THR A 347 -10.42 -19.49 1.24
N VAL A 348 -9.35 -20.03 0.66
CA VAL A 348 -7.96 -19.81 1.04
C VAL A 348 -7.29 -18.93 -0.02
N TYR A 349 -6.64 -17.85 0.41
CA TYR A 349 -5.95 -16.91 -0.48
C TYR A 349 -4.48 -17.27 -0.61
N VAL A 350 -4.00 -17.36 -1.83
CA VAL A 350 -2.58 -17.50 -2.15
C VAL A 350 -2.05 -16.14 -2.63
N TRP A 351 -1.04 -15.64 -1.95
CA TRP A 351 -0.45 -14.32 -2.22
C TRP A 351 0.89 -14.42 -2.94
N ASP A 352 1.15 -13.48 -3.85
CA ASP A 352 2.47 -13.15 -4.36
C ASP A 352 2.77 -11.69 -4.01
N GLY A 353 3.55 -11.49 -2.95
CA GLY A 353 3.73 -10.16 -2.36
C GLY A 353 2.43 -9.63 -1.74
N ASP A 354 1.88 -8.55 -2.31
CA ASP A 354 0.65 -7.90 -1.88
C ASP A 354 -0.56 -8.15 -2.82
N GLN A 355 -0.43 -9.10 -3.75
CA GLN A 355 -1.46 -9.47 -4.70
C GLN A 355 -1.96 -10.90 -4.44
N VAL A 356 -3.28 -11.09 -4.41
CA VAL A 356 -3.88 -12.43 -4.44
C VAL A 356 -3.72 -12.98 -5.86
N VAL A 357 -3.07 -14.12 -5.98
CA VAL A 357 -2.87 -14.80 -7.28
C VAL A 357 -3.79 -15.99 -7.47
N MET A 358 -4.38 -16.49 -6.37
CA MET A 358 -5.28 -17.66 -6.44
C MET A 358 -6.20 -17.72 -5.21
N GLU A 359 -7.41 -18.17 -5.45
CA GLU A 359 -8.37 -18.60 -4.44
C GLU A 359 -8.54 -20.11 -4.52
N LEU A 360 -8.40 -20.78 -3.39
CA LEU A 360 -8.56 -22.20 -3.25
C LEU A 360 -9.72 -22.51 -2.30
N SER A 361 -10.44 -23.59 -2.56
CA SER A 361 -11.33 -24.19 -1.56
C SER A 361 -10.52 -24.73 -0.38
N LYS A 362 -11.17 -25.06 0.74
CA LYS A 362 -10.56 -25.74 1.90
C LYS A 362 -9.80 -27.01 1.51
N GLY A 363 -10.26 -27.73 0.48
CA GLY A 363 -9.63 -28.96 -0.03
C GLY A 363 -8.51 -28.72 -1.06
N GLY A 364 -8.22 -27.45 -1.42
CA GLY A 364 -7.17 -27.08 -2.37
C GLY A 364 -7.61 -27.17 -3.84
N ALA A 365 -8.90 -27.22 -4.14
CA ALA A 365 -9.39 -27.05 -5.50
C ALA A 365 -9.34 -25.55 -5.87
N VAL A 366 -8.91 -25.25 -7.09
CA VAL A 366 -8.87 -23.87 -7.60
C VAL A 366 -10.30 -23.36 -7.75
N GLN A 367 -10.60 -22.24 -7.12
CA GLN A 367 -11.86 -21.51 -7.27
C GLN A 367 -11.68 -20.36 -8.26
N LYS A 368 -10.53 -19.66 -8.19
CA LYS A 368 -10.18 -18.55 -9.08
C LYS A 368 -8.67 -18.36 -9.15
N ARG A 369 -8.15 -17.99 -10.31
CA ARG A 369 -6.77 -17.53 -10.49
C ARG A 369 -6.79 -16.10 -11.01
N TYR A 370 -5.79 -15.33 -10.64
CA TYR A 370 -5.62 -13.94 -11.05
C TYR A 370 -4.25 -13.77 -11.68
N ILE A 371 -4.24 -13.41 -12.93
CA ILE A 371 -3.02 -13.18 -13.68
C ILE A 371 -2.77 -11.68 -13.75
N SER A 372 -1.63 -11.28 -13.17
CA SER A 372 -1.23 -9.89 -13.07
C SER A 372 0.16 -9.67 -13.67
N GLY A 373 0.36 -8.49 -14.18
CA GLY A 373 1.66 -7.95 -14.54
C GLY A 373 1.98 -6.72 -13.69
N ASN A 374 1.96 -5.53 -14.31
CA ASN A 374 2.00 -4.26 -13.57
C ASN A 374 0.63 -3.97 -12.88
N ASP A 375 -0.42 -4.58 -13.37
CA ASP A 375 -1.81 -4.50 -12.91
C ASP A 375 -2.51 -5.84 -13.15
N LEU A 376 -3.74 -5.99 -12.67
CA LEU A 376 -4.57 -7.17 -12.89
C LEU A 376 -4.98 -7.25 -14.37
N VAL A 377 -4.73 -8.39 -15.01
CA VAL A 377 -4.98 -8.62 -16.45
C VAL A 377 -6.27 -9.39 -16.65
N TYR A 378 -6.34 -10.60 -16.12
CA TYR A 378 -7.53 -11.44 -16.19
C TYR A 378 -7.64 -12.39 -15.00
N ALA A 379 -8.84 -12.92 -14.82
CA ALA A 379 -9.11 -14.01 -13.91
C ALA A 379 -9.71 -15.19 -14.69
N ASP A 380 -9.45 -16.42 -14.20
CA ASP A 380 -10.04 -17.67 -14.66
C ASP A 380 -10.27 -18.65 -13.50
N LYS A 381 -10.82 -19.84 -13.80
CA LYS A 381 -11.02 -20.92 -12.80
C LYS A 381 -10.06 -22.10 -12.98
N GLY A 382 -9.07 -21.97 -13.81
CA GLY A 382 -8.09 -23.01 -14.16
C GLY A 382 -7.77 -23.04 -15.65
N GLU A 383 -6.93 -23.98 -16.08
CA GLU A 383 -6.63 -24.18 -17.50
C GLU A 383 -7.90 -24.53 -18.29
N ASN A 384 -7.99 -24.02 -19.52
CA ASN A 384 -9.13 -24.24 -20.42
C ASN A 384 -10.49 -23.77 -19.88
N THR A 385 -10.51 -22.81 -18.94
CA THR A 385 -11.73 -22.15 -18.49
C THR A 385 -11.82 -20.74 -19.06
N GLU A 386 -13.05 -20.22 -19.16
CA GLU A 386 -13.29 -18.85 -19.63
C GLU A 386 -12.52 -17.82 -18.81
N LYS A 387 -11.87 -16.88 -19.52
CA LYS A 387 -11.12 -15.79 -18.93
C LYS A 387 -11.96 -14.51 -18.89
N THR A 388 -11.94 -13.84 -17.76
CA THR A 388 -12.53 -12.51 -17.58
C THR A 388 -11.43 -11.49 -17.53
N TYR A 389 -11.38 -10.56 -18.50
CA TYR A 389 -10.36 -9.52 -18.59
C TYR A 389 -10.81 -8.23 -17.93
N TYR A 390 -9.87 -7.56 -17.26
CA TYR A 390 -10.12 -6.35 -16.49
C TYR A 390 -9.69 -5.10 -17.27
N VAL A 391 -10.59 -4.14 -17.33
CA VAL A 391 -10.35 -2.81 -17.89
C VAL A 391 -10.43 -1.80 -16.76
N THR A 392 -9.40 -0.98 -16.64
CA THR A 392 -9.33 0.06 -15.61
C THR A 392 -9.45 1.45 -16.20
N ASP A 393 -9.84 2.42 -15.36
CA ASP A 393 -9.72 3.85 -15.64
C ASP A 393 -8.35 4.41 -15.24
N MET A 394 -8.17 5.73 -15.38
CA MET A 394 -6.92 6.42 -15.04
C MET A 394 -6.57 6.41 -13.55
N HIS A 395 -7.51 6.09 -12.68
CA HIS A 395 -7.30 5.95 -11.24
C HIS A 395 -6.96 4.51 -10.81
N GLY A 396 -7.19 3.54 -11.70
CA GLY A 396 -7.01 2.12 -11.44
C GLY A 396 -8.29 1.41 -11.02
N ASN A 397 -9.44 2.09 -11.06
CA ASN A 397 -10.72 1.45 -10.81
C ASN A 397 -11.04 0.44 -11.91
N VAL A 398 -11.51 -0.74 -11.56
CA VAL A 398 -12.08 -1.66 -12.55
C VAL A 398 -13.41 -1.07 -13.03
N VAL A 399 -13.49 -0.73 -14.31
CA VAL A 399 -14.66 -0.07 -14.92
C VAL A 399 -15.40 -0.95 -15.90
N GLN A 400 -14.73 -1.98 -16.46
CA GLN A 400 -15.35 -2.95 -17.35
C GLN A 400 -14.73 -4.33 -17.16
N LEU A 401 -15.54 -5.37 -17.41
CA LEU A 401 -15.07 -6.74 -17.62
C LEU A 401 -15.33 -7.12 -19.07
N LEU A 402 -14.37 -7.83 -19.68
CA LEU A 402 -14.46 -8.32 -21.05
C LEU A 402 -14.32 -9.85 -21.06
N ASP A 403 -14.97 -10.48 -22.05
CA ASP A 403 -14.74 -11.88 -22.38
C ASP A 403 -13.45 -12.06 -23.23
N GLU A 404 -13.14 -13.30 -23.58
CA GLU A 404 -11.99 -13.64 -24.43
C GLU A 404 -12.09 -13.09 -25.85
N SER A 405 -13.29 -12.81 -26.33
CA SER A 405 -13.53 -12.18 -27.65
C SER A 405 -13.48 -10.66 -27.61
N GLY A 406 -13.19 -10.06 -26.46
CA GLY A 406 -13.11 -8.61 -26.27
C GLY A 406 -14.48 -7.92 -26.17
N ASN A 407 -15.57 -8.64 -25.93
CA ASN A 407 -16.87 -8.01 -25.70
C ASN A 407 -16.97 -7.56 -24.25
N VAL A 408 -17.60 -6.41 -24.02
CA VAL A 408 -17.92 -5.92 -22.67
C VAL A 408 -19.05 -6.79 -22.09
N THR A 409 -18.78 -7.44 -20.97
CA THR A 409 -19.77 -8.27 -20.25
C THR A 409 -20.37 -7.53 -19.07
N LYS A 410 -19.62 -6.59 -18.48
CA LYS A 410 -20.04 -5.80 -17.31
C LYS A 410 -19.38 -4.42 -17.30
N THR A 411 -20.06 -3.44 -16.68
CA THR A 411 -19.55 -2.11 -16.44
C THR A 411 -19.76 -1.69 -14.99
N TYR A 412 -18.81 -0.89 -14.46
CA TYR A 412 -18.84 -0.32 -13.12
C TYR A 412 -18.65 1.21 -13.19
N GLU A 413 -19.20 1.89 -12.24
CA GLU A 413 -19.01 3.33 -12.04
C GLU A 413 -18.93 3.63 -10.55
N TYR A 414 -18.02 4.53 -10.16
CA TYR A 414 -17.78 4.89 -8.77
C TYR A 414 -17.88 6.39 -8.56
N ASP A 415 -18.16 6.80 -7.32
CA ASP A 415 -17.95 8.16 -6.86
C ASP A 415 -16.49 8.38 -6.42
N SER A 416 -16.19 9.59 -5.93
CA SER A 416 -14.84 9.98 -5.50
C SER A 416 -14.28 9.17 -4.33
N PHE A 417 -15.12 8.43 -3.61
CA PHE A 417 -14.72 7.59 -2.48
C PHE A 417 -14.90 6.09 -2.73
N GLY A 418 -15.26 5.71 -3.95
CA GLY A 418 -15.34 4.30 -4.35
C GLY A 418 -16.68 3.64 -4.12
N ASN A 419 -17.73 4.41 -3.82
CA ASN A 419 -19.08 3.85 -3.82
C ASN A 419 -19.48 3.51 -5.24
N GLU A 420 -19.88 2.27 -5.46
CA GLU A 420 -20.37 1.82 -6.75
C GLU A 420 -21.78 2.40 -7.02
N VAL A 421 -21.92 3.00 -8.20
CA VAL A 421 -23.21 3.51 -8.67
C VAL A 421 -24.02 2.35 -9.22
N LYS A 422 -25.19 2.05 -8.62
CA LYS A 422 -26.06 0.91 -8.98
C LYS A 422 -25.40 -0.46 -8.84
N PRO A 423 -24.92 -0.83 -7.63
CA PRO A 423 -24.30 -2.13 -7.41
C PRO A 423 -25.27 -3.28 -7.68
N GLU A 424 -24.77 -4.34 -8.32
CA GLU A 424 -25.53 -5.56 -8.55
C GLU A 424 -25.22 -6.57 -7.44
N LYS A 425 -26.23 -6.96 -6.64
CA LYS A 425 -26.10 -7.89 -5.50
C LYS A 425 -25.54 -9.28 -5.85
N LYS A 426 -25.72 -9.73 -7.11
CA LYS A 426 -25.24 -11.04 -7.58
C LYS A 426 -23.85 -10.99 -8.23
N ASP A 427 -23.18 -9.85 -8.19
CA ASP A 427 -21.87 -9.72 -8.79
C ASP A 427 -20.80 -10.49 -8.00
N GLU A 428 -20.13 -11.42 -8.68
CA GLU A 428 -19.08 -12.29 -8.12
C GLU A 428 -17.67 -11.74 -8.36
N ASN A 429 -17.53 -10.59 -9.04
CA ASN A 429 -16.22 -9.99 -9.23
C ASN A 429 -15.78 -9.26 -7.96
N PRO A 430 -14.64 -9.68 -7.33
CA PRO A 430 -14.17 -9.01 -6.13
C PRO A 430 -13.32 -7.76 -6.40
N TYR A 431 -12.69 -7.64 -7.59
CA TYR A 431 -11.81 -6.52 -7.88
C TYR A 431 -12.59 -5.35 -8.45
N ARG A 432 -12.60 -4.20 -7.73
CA ARG A 432 -13.46 -3.05 -8.06
C ARG A 432 -12.72 -1.72 -7.94
N TYR A 433 -13.05 -0.91 -6.94
CA TYR A 433 -12.44 0.40 -6.72
C TYR A 433 -10.94 0.30 -6.52
N CYS A 434 -10.17 1.13 -7.23
CA CYS A 434 -8.71 1.12 -7.26
C CYS A 434 -8.07 -0.25 -7.60
N GLY A 435 -8.83 -1.18 -8.21
CA GLY A 435 -8.39 -2.55 -8.44
C GLY A 435 -8.19 -3.36 -7.15
N GLU A 436 -8.87 -2.98 -6.07
CA GLU A 436 -8.76 -3.63 -4.77
C GLU A 436 -9.88 -4.63 -4.51
N TYR A 437 -9.65 -5.53 -3.55
CA TYR A 437 -10.56 -6.64 -3.25
C TYR A 437 -11.76 -6.16 -2.42
N TYR A 438 -12.95 -6.22 -3.00
CA TYR A 438 -14.22 -5.89 -2.38
C TYR A 438 -14.89 -7.15 -1.84
N ASP A 439 -15.24 -7.15 -0.56
CA ASP A 439 -15.99 -8.21 0.10
C ASP A 439 -17.50 -7.90 0.02
N LYS A 440 -18.20 -8.53 -0.92
CA LYS A 440 -19.64 -8.29 -1.16
C LYS A 440 -20.54 -8.64 0.03
N GLU A 441 -20.09 -9.51 0.92
CA GLU A 441 -20.81 -9.97 2.10
C GLU A 441 -20.82 -8.93 3.21
N THR A 442 -19.77 -8.09 3.27
CA THR A 442 -19.60 -7.03 4.28
C THR A 442 -19.66 -5.63 3.69
N GLU A 443 -19.66 -5.52 2.35
CA GLU A 443 -19.64 -4.28 1.58
C GLU A 443 -18.40 -3.38 1.85
N GLU A 444 -17.29 -4.01 2.20
CA GLU A 444 -16.03 -3.35 2.52
C GLU A 444 -14.93 -3.67 1.50
N VAL A 445 -13.98 -2.75 1.32
CA VAL A 445 -12.78 -2.94 0.53
C VAL A 445 -11.63 -3.39 1.44
N TYR A 446 -11.04 -4.55 1.14
CA TYR A 446 -9.89 -5.07 1.88
C TYR A 446 -8.58 -4.44 1.38
N LEU A 447 -7.97 -3.59 2.18
CA LEU A 447 -6.71 -2.89 1.88
C LEU A 447 -5.53 -3.45 2.71
N ARG A 448 -5.40 -4.76 2.81
CA ARG A 448 -4.37 -5.53 3.54
C ARG A 448 -4.38 -5.24 5.05
N ALA A 449 -3.88 -4.07 5.48
CA ALA A 449 -3.81 -3.76 6.91
C ALA A 449 -5.16 -3.38 7.52
N ARG A 450 -6.09 -2.86 6.73
CA ARG A 450 -7.39 -2.37 7.20
C ARG A 450 -8.50 -2.65 6.19
N TYR A 451 -9.74 -2.57 6.66
CA TYR A 451 -10.95 -2.58 5.84
C TYR A 451 -11.46 -1.14 5.68
N TYR A 452 -11.82 -0.82 4.45
CA TYR A 452 -12.31 0.50 4.06
C TYR A 452 -13.80 0.44 3.73
N GLU A 453 -14.59 1.23 4.44
CA GLU A 453 -16.03 1.41 4.21
C GLU A 453 -16.23 2.65 3.32
N SER A 454 -16.48 2.43 2.03
CA SER A 454 -16.62 3.50 1.02
C SER A 454 -17.83 4.38 1.27
N SER A 455 -18.92 3.82 1.80
CA SER A 455 -20.18 4.53 2.09
C SER A 455 -19.98 5.74 3.01
N VAL A 456 -19.08 5.62 3.97
CA VAL A 456 -18.71 6.70 4.89
C VAL A 456 -17.32 7.30 4.58
N GLY A 457 -16.58 6.70 3.64
CA GLY A 457 -15.25 7.17 3.22
C GLY A 457 -14.17 7.03 4.28
N ARG A 458 -14.24 5.94 5.10
CA ARG A 458 -13.38 5.75 6.28
C ARG A 458 -12.93 4.30 6.44
N PHE A 459 -11.82 4.12 7.13
CA PHE A 459 -11.44 2.83 7.67
C PHE A 459 -12.25 2.48 8.90
N ILE A 460 -12.63 1.20 9.06
CA ILE A 460 -13.39 0.70 10.22
C ILE A 460 -12.50 0.46 11.45
N THR A 461 -11.18 0.57 11.31
CA THR A 461 -10.20 0.45 12.39
C THR A 461 -9.24 1.62 12.38
N ARG A 462 -8.72 1.91 13.57
CA ARG A 462 -7.72 2.95 13.77
C ARG A 462 -6.39 2.59 13.09
N ASP A 463 -5.74 3.58 12.46
CA ASP A 463 -4.40 3.40 11.94
C ASP A 463 -3.40 3.13 13.07
N THR A 464 -2.46 2.22 12.84
CA THR A 464 -1.30 2.02 13.72
C THR A 464 -0.29 3.16 13.61
N TYR A 465 -0.33 3.93 12.52
CA TYR A 465 0.42 5.17 12.36
C TYR A 465 -0.34 6.34 12.98
N THR A 466 0.27 7.01 13.96
CA THR A 466 -0.39 8.06 14.77
C THR A 466 -0.23 9.47 14.22
N GLY A 467 0.29 9.63 13.00
CA GLY A 467 0.46 10.93 12.37
C GLY A 467 1.61 11.78 12.95
N GLU A 468 1.75 12.98 12.43
CA GLU A 468 2.75 13.99 12.83
C GLU A 468 2.06 15.28 13.27
N SER A 469 2.52 15.84 14.39
CA SER A 469 1.90 17.05 14.98
C SER A 469 1.97 18.32 14.12
N ASP A 470 2.87 18.35 13.15
CA ASP A 470 3.05 19.43 12.17
C ASP A 470 2.30 19.17 10.85
N GLU A 471 1.59 18.05 10.73
CA GLU A 471 0.74 17.69 9.60
C GLU A 471 -0.68 17.31 10.09
N PRO A 472 -1.57 18.27 10.22
CA PRO A 472 -2.89 18.06 10.80
C PRO A 472 -3.72 16.96 10.11
N LEU A 473 -3.62 16.81 8.78
CA LEU A 473 -4.33 15.76 8.05
C LEU A 473 -3.84 14.36 8.39
N SER A 474 -2.55 14.20 8.69
CA SER A 474 -1.96 12.92 9.05
C SER A 474 -2.32 12.44 10.47
N LEU A 475 -2.83 13.34 11.33
CA LEU A 475 -3.25 13.00 12.69
C LEU A 475 -4.56 12.24 12.69
N HIS A 476 -5.32 12.32 11.61
CA HIS A 476 -6.59 11.63 11.50
C HIS A 476 -6.38 10.14 11.18
N LEU A 477 -6.83 9.27 12.07
CA LEU A 477 -6.48 7.85 12.05
C LEU A 477 -7.45 6.97 11.26
N TYR A 478 -8.53 7.55 10.72
CA TYR A 478 -9.59 6.82 10.04
C TYR A 478 -9.84 7.28 8.60
N THR A 479 -9.43 8.51 8.21
CA THR A 479 -9.71 9.01 6.87
C THR A 479 -8.98 8.23 5.79
N TYR A 480 -9.69 7.94 4.71
CA TYR A 480 -9.12 7.42 3.49
C TYR A 480 -8.47 8.56 2.69
N CYS A 481 -7.19 8.39 2.33
CA CYS A 481 -6.45 9.30 1.45
C CYS A 481 -6.55 10.79 1.84
N GLU A 482 -6.67 11.12 3.15
CA GLU A 482 -6.79 12.51 3.64
C GLU A 482 -8.02 13.25 3.07
N ASN A 483 -9.10 12.52 2.77
CA ASN A 483 -10.32 13.00 2.10
C ASN A 483 -10.10 13.45 0.64
N ASP A 484 -9.13 12.86 -0.08
CA ASP A 484 -8.88 13.06 -1.50
C ASP A 484 -8.77 11.71 -2.24
N GLY A 485 -9.88 10.99 -2.36
CA GLY A 485 -9.96 9.70 -3.06
C GLY A 485 -9.86 9.79 -4.59
N VAL A 486 -9.83 11.00 -5.17
CA VAL A 486 -9.67 11.21 -6.63
C VAL A 486 -8.21 11.23 -7.06
N ASN A 487 -7.33 11.78 -6.23
CA ASN A 487 -5.92 11.96 -6.57
C ASN A 487 -4.98 10.96 -5.86
N ALA A 488 -5.52 10.20 -4.91
CA ALA A 488 -4.75 9.25 -4.12
C ALA A 488 -5.53 7.96 -3.88
N TRP A 489 -4.79 6.86 -3.70
CA TRP A 489 -5.31 5.58 -3.21
C TRP A 489 -4.35 5.00 -2.17
N ASP A 490 -4.86 4.17 -1.28
CA ASP A 490 -4.08 3.52 -0.23
C ASP A 490 -4.10 1.99 -0.38
N PRO A 491 -3.20 1.41 -1.19
CA PRO A 491 -3.20 -0.05 -1.44
C PRO A 491 -2.64 -0.87 -0.27
N SER A 492 -2.27 -0.27 0.84
CA SER A 492 -1.66 -0.99 1.97
C SER A 492 -2.34 -0.73 3.31
N GLY A 493 -3.23 0.24 3.35
CA GLY A 493 -3.79 0.73 4.60
C GLY A 493 -2.78 1.45 5.51
N HIS A 494 -1.65 1.95 4.97
CA HIS A 494 -0.62 2.67 5.72
C HIS A 494 0.06 3.76 4.90
N TYR A 495 0.73 4.71 5.60
CA TYR A 495 1.47 5.80 4.95
C TYR A 495 2.62 5.30 4.05
N LYS A 496 2.78 5.91 2.87
CA LYS A 496 3.86 5.61 1.89
C LYS A 496 4.51 6.88 1.34
N ILE A 497 5.78 6.75 0.86
CA ILE A 497 6.41 7.81 0.07
C ILE A 497 5.67 7.94 -1.26
N LYS A 498 5.36 9.17 -1.65
CA LYS A 498 4.71 9.52 -2.92
C LYS A 498 5.68 10.29 -3.82
N MET A 499 5.44 10.33 -5.13
CA MET A 499 6.27 11.08 -6.09
C MET A 499 6.42 12.56 -5.71
N LYS A 500 5.36 13.18 -5.18
CA LYS A 500 5.40 14.58 -4.71
C LYS A 500 6.47 14.85 -3.65
N HIS A 501 6.81 13.87 -2.81
CA HIS A 501 7.88 14.00 -1.81
C HIS A 501 9.25 14.12 -2.47
N ILE A 502 9.51 13.30 -3.49
CA ILE A 502 10.73 13.35 -4.30
C ILE A 502 10.82 14.67 -5.06
N ASN A 503 9.72 15.11 -5.69
CA ASN A 503 9.66 16.38 -6.40
C ASN A 503 9.90 17.58 -5.46
N GLY A 504 9.36 17.52 -4.23
CA GLY A 504 9.57 18.54 -3.20
C GLY A 504 11.03 18.66 -2.74
N MET A 505 11.79 17.56 -2.75
CA MET A 505 13.23 17.55 -2.46
C MET A 505 14.08 18.03 -3.63
N LYS A 506 13.50 18.22 -4.80
CA LYS A 506 14.20 18.60 -6.06
C LYS A 506 15.31 17.61 -6.44
N TRP A 507 15.19 16.35 -6.07
CA TRP A 507 16.13 15.32 -6.47
C TRP A 507 16.11 15.13 -7.98
N LYS A 508 17.28 15.27 -8.60
CA LYS A 508 17.38 15.27 -10.06
C LYS A 508 17.39 13.88 -10.66
N LYS A 509 17.95 12.90 -9.97
CA LYS A 509 18.15 11.54 -10.49
C LYS A 509 17.94 10.49 -9.39
N ASN A 510 17.49 9.30 -9.76
CA ASN A 510 17.49 8.12 -8.89
C ASN A 510 18.88 7.44 -8.91
N TRP A 511 19.06 6.38 -8.09
CA TRP A 511 20.32 5.63 -8.00
C TRP A 511 20.82 5.02 -9.33
N LYS A 512 20.00 4.99 -10.38
CA LYS A 512 20.39 4.56 -11.73
C LYS A 512 20.73 5.75 -12.64
N GLY A 513 20.84 6.96 -12.11
CA GLY A 513 21.12 8.18 -12.86
C GLY A 513 19.97 8.66 -13.75
N ARG A 514 18.76 8.19 -13.52
CA ARG A 514 17.55 8.47 -14.31
C ARG A 514 16.53 9.28 -13.53
N LYS A 515 15.51 9.82 -14.22
CA LYS A 515 14.35 10.46 -13.58
C LYS A 515 13.63 9.49 -12.63
N TRP A 516 13.06 10.02 -11.57
CA TRP A 516 12.25 9.26 -10.63
C TRP A 516 10.94 8.80 -11.27
N THR A 517 10.55 7.56 -11.00
CA THR A 517 9.31 6.95 -11.50
C THR A 517 8.49 6.38 -10.34
N LYS A 518 7.19 6.11 -10.56
CA LYS A 518 6.35 5.43 -9.58
C LYS A 518 6.94 4.08 -9.14
N LYS A 519 7.56 3.34 -10.07
CA LYS A 519 8.24 2.06 -9.76
C LYS A 519 9.41 2.25 -8.80
N ASN A 520 10.22 3.29 -8.96
CA ASN A 520 11.30 3.60 -8.02
C ASN A 520 10.74 3.92 -6.63
N ILE A 521 9.64 4.68 -6.56
CA ILE A 521 8.96 5.00 -5.30
C ILE A 521 8.39 3.73 -4.66
N SER A 522 7.77 2.84 -5.43
CA SER A 522 7.28 1.56 -4.92
C SER A 522 8.41 0.70 -4.35
N MET A 523 9.56 0.61 -5.06
CA MET A 523 10.72 -0.11 -4.56
C MET A 523 11.31 0.54 -3.30
N MET A 524 11.40 1.87 -3.23
CA MET A 524 11.80 2.55 -2.00
C MET A 524 10.89 2.20 -0.82
N ASN A 525 9.57 2.22 -1.02
CA ASN A 525 8.61 1.84 0.01
C ASN A 525 8.75 0.37 0.44
N ALA A 526 8.99 -0.54 -0.51
CA ALA A 526 9.24 -1.95 -0.20
C ALA A 526 10.52 -2.13 0.65
N LEU A 527 11.59 -1.40 0.33
CA LEU A 527 12.82 -1.42 1.11
C LEU A 527 12.65 -0.79 2.49
N LEU A 528 11.94 0.33 2.60
CA LEU A 528 11.60 0.92 3.90
C LEU A 528 10.83 -0.09 4.77
N LYS A 529 9.88 -0.82 4.20
CA LYS A 529 9.14 -1.89 4.88
C LYS A 529 10.07 -3.04 5.27
N LYS A 530 10.92 -3.54 4.34
CA LYS A 530 11.90 -4.61 4.58
C LYS A 530 12.79 -4.30 5.78
N TYR A 531 13.28 -3.06 5.88
CA TYR A 531 14.18 -2.62 6.93
C TYR A 531 13.50 -1.98 8.15
N GLY A 532 12.18 -2.11 8.26
CA GLY A 532 11.42 -1.66 9.43
C GLY A 532 11.35 -0.15 9.63
N ILE A 533 11.67 0.65 8.60
CA ILE A 533 11.67 2.12 8.65
C ILE A 533 10.25 2.62 8.36
N LYS A 534 9.39 2.59 9.37
CA LYS A 534 7.93 2.85 9.22
C LYS A 534 7.53 4.26 9.66
N LYS A 535 8.26 4.86 10.61
CA LYS A 535 7.90 6.17 11.17
C LYS A 535 8.29 7.30 10.22
N LYS A 536 7.36 8.18 9.95
CA LYS A 536 7.50 9.31 9.02
C LYS A 536 8.70 10.21 9.33
N LYS A 537 8.98 10.48 10.63
CA LYS A 537 10.18 11.23 11.05
C LYS A 537 11.46 10.52 10.69
N SER A 538 11.53 9.22 10.92
CA SER A 538 12.68 8.41 10.57
C SER A 538 12.90 8.42 9.05
N ILE A 539 11.82 8.27 8.28
CA ILE A 539 11.84 8.38 6.81
C ILE A 539 12.30 9.78 6.39
N ALA A 540 11.73 10.84 6.97
CA ALA A 540 12.06 12.21 6.61
C ALA A 540 13.53 12.56 6.91
N LEU A 541 14.03 12.12 8.06
CA LEU A 541 15.42 12.35 8.45
C LEU A 541 16.38 11.53 7.58
N MET A 542 16.06 10.27 7.33
CA MET A 542 16.81 9.41 6.41
C MET A 542 16.89 10.04 5.00
N MET A 543 15.76 10.50 4.47
CA MET A 543 15.72 11.17 3.17
C MET A 543 16.54 12.46 3.14
N ALA A 544 16.51 13.26 4.22
CA ALA A 544 17.31 14.45 4.32
C ALA A 544 18.82 14.15 4.41
N THR A 545 19.18 13.07 5.10
CA THR A 545 20.56 12.56 5.16
C THR A 545 21.01 12.09 3.78
N CYS A 546 20.21 11.27 3.10
CA CYS A 546 20.50 10.85 1.72
C CYS A 546 20.67 12.06 0.77
N ASP A 547 19.86 13.11 0.92
CA ASP A 547 19.93 14.34 0.13
C ASP A 547 21.26 15.08 0.37
N GLN A 548 21.73 15.13 1.62
CA GLN A 548 23.00 15.74 2.01
C GLN A 548 24.19 14.93 1.48
N GLU A 549 24.25 13.66 1.81
CA GLU A 549 25.39 12.76 1.51
C GLU A 549 25.55 12.51 -0.01
N SER A 550 24.47 12.44 -0.75
CA SER A 550 24.50 12.19 -2.20
C SER A 550 24.45 13.46 -3.06
N GLY A 551 24.51 14.65 -2.48
CA GLY A 551 24.40 15.91 -3.23
C GLY A 551 23.13 15.95 -4.09
N GLN A 552 21.98 15.62 -3.54
CA GLN A 552 20.69 15.53 -4.24
C GLN A 552 20.62 14.38 -5.28
N GLY A 553 21.23 13.24 -4.97
CA GLY A 553 21.28 12.08 -5.85
C GLY A 553 22.21 12.23 -7.05
N ARG A 554 23.08 13.24 -7.07
CA ARG A 554 24.08 13.45 -8.14
C ARG A 554 25.35 12.67 -7.91
N ILE A 555 25.78 12.57 -6.66
CA ILE A 555 27.01 11.91 -6.23
C ILE A 555 26.62 10.58 -5.60
N MET A 556 26.78 9.50 -6.34
CA MET A 556 26.48 8.14 -5.88
C MET A 556 27.74 7.36 -5.51
N GLN A 557 28.90 7.93 -5.80
CA GLN A 557 30.23 7.48 -5.41
C GLN A 557 31.00 8.68 -4.91
N GLU A 558 31.72 8.52 -3.82
CA GLU A 558 32.56 9.58 -3.28
C GLU A 558 33.61 10.03 -4.31
N GLU A 559 33.75 11.32 -4.47
CA GLU A 559 34.79 11.90 -5.32
C GLU A 559 36.14 11.89 -4.57
N GLY A 560 37.14 11.33 -5.17
CA GLY A 560 38.49 11.24 -4.61
C GLY A 560 39.38 10.30 -5.42
N ASP A 561 40.65 10.70 -5.57
CA ASP A 561 41.68 9.85 -6.18
C ASP A 561 42.26 8.85 -5.17
N ASP A 562 43.26 8.07 -5.60
CA ASP A 562 43.95 7.10 -4.75
C ASP A 562 44.63 7.70 -3.53
N ASN A 563 45.16 8.91 -3.62
CA ASN A 563 45.83 9.57 -2.50
C ASN A 563 44.80 10.02 -1.45
N TYR A 564 43.71 10.62 -1.91
CA TYR A 564 42.60 10.98 -1.04
C TYR A 564 42.06 9.73 -0.32
N CYS A 565 41.80 8.65 -1.04
CA CYS A 565 41.24 7.41 -0.47
C CYS A 565 42.18 6.79 0.57
N ARG A 566 43.51 6.70 0.27
CA ARG A 566 44.52 6.18 1.22
C ARG A 566 44.65 7.00 2.48
N SER A 567 44.58 8.32 2.38
CA SER A 567 44.64 9.21 3.55
C SER A 567 43.44 9.05 4.49
N HIS A 568 42.33 8.50 3.99
CA HIS A 568 41.09 8.21 4.74
C HIS A 568 40.92 6.72 5.08
N GLY A 569 41.93 5.87 4.81
CA GLY A 569 41.95 4.47 5.20
C GLY A 569 41.17 3.52 4.28
N TYR A 570 40.85 3.91 3.05
CA TYR A 570 40.20 3.06 2.06
C TYR A 570 40.79 3.22 0.65
N THR A 571 40.31 2.46 -0.30
CA THR A 571 40.76 2.49 -1.70
C THR A 571 39.70 3.11 -2.59
N VAL A 572 40.04 3.47 -3.84
CA VAL A 572 39.05 3.95 -4.84
C VAL A 572 37.92 2.95 -5.10
N TYR A 573 38.13 1.68 -4.78
CA TYR A 573 37.11 0.61 -4.91
C TYR A 573 36.24 0.42 -3.68
N THR A 574 36.57 1.09 -2.57
CA THR A 574 35.87 0.95 -1.27
C THR A 574 35.49 2.30 -0.66
N LYS A 575 35.64 3.41 -1.41
CA LYS A 575 35.21 4.74 -1.05
C LYS A 575 33.68 4.84 -0.98
N GLY A 576 33.16 5.96 -0.50
CA GLY A 576 31.72 6.15 -0.27
C GLY A 576 30.83 5.71 -1.43
N ALA A 577 29.79 4.95 -1.13
CA ALA A 577 28.88 4.38 -2.10
C ALA A 577 27.41 4.54 -1.69
N GLY A 578 26.56 4.80 -2.67
CA GLY A 578 25.12 4.93 -2.47
C GLY A 578 24.67 6.27 -1.88
N TYR A 579 23.42 6.35 -1.45
CA TYR A 579 22.84 7.61 -0.96
C TYR A 579 23.38 8.06 0.41
N ILE A 580 23.85 7.16 1.26
CA ILE A 580 24.44 7.48 2.58
C ILE A 580 25.97 7.33 2.56
N GLN A 581 26.56 7.02 1.40
CA GLN A 581 28.02 6.97 1.21
C GLN A 581 28.72 5.96 2.16
N ILE A 582 28.19 4.73 2.27
CA ILE A 582 28.85 3.66 3.06
C ILE A 582 30.23 3.32 2.52
N THR A 583 31.22 3.11 3.39
CA THR A 583 32.64 2.93 3.03
C THR A 583 33.23 1.63 3.58
N GLY A 584 34.34 1.18 3.03
CA GLY A 584 35.21 0.17 3.60
C GLY A 584 34.52 -1.13 4.03
N ASN A 585 34.56 -1.42 5.31
CA ASN A 585 33.97 -2.63 5.90
C ASN A 585 32.43 -2.59 5.90
N ASP A 586 31.81 -1.41 6.05
CA ASP A 586 30.35 -1.28 6.00
C ASP A 586 29.81 -1.74 4.64
N GLN A 587 30.59 -1.59 3.56
CA GLN A 587 30.24 -2.14 2.25
C GLN A 587 30.26 -3.68 2.23
N LEU A 588 31.23 -4.32 2.91
CA LEU A 588 31.29 -5.76 3.06
C LEU A 588 30.13 -6.28 3.90
N ASP A 589 29.88 -5.62 5.03
CA ASP A 589 28.81 -5.98 5.95
C ASP A 589 27.45 -5.87 5.28
N PHE A 590 27.23 -4.77 4.54
CA PHE A 590 26.01 -4.59 3.75
C PHE A 590 25.87 -5.68 2.66
N LEU A 591 26.91 -5.91 1.84
CA LEU A 591 26.85 -6.92 0.78
C LEU A 591 26.66 -8.33 1.34
N SER A 592 27.31 -8.63 2.46
CA SER A 592 27.11 -9.87 3.21
C SER A 592 25.69 -9.99 3.73
N TYR A 593 25.16 -8.92 4.31
CA TYR A 593 23.78 -8.89 4.83
C TYR A 593 22.72 -9.16 3.76
N ILE A 594 22.91 -8.61 2.56
CA ILE A 594 21.99 -8.85 1.43
C ILE A 594 22.32 -10.12 0.62
N GLY A 595 23.30 -10.92 1.07
CA GLY A 595 23.69 -12.18 0.42
C GLY A 595 24.36 -12.00 -0.95
N VAL A 596 25.03 -10.88 -1.18
CA VAL A 596 25.67 -10.57 -2.48
C VAL A 596 27.18 -10.69 -2.38
N LYS A 597 27.77 -11.51 -3.26
CA LYS A 597 29.23 -11.65 -3.35
C LYS A 597 29.91 -10.32 -3.70
N PRO A 598 30.84 -9.82 -2.87
CA PRO A 598 31.55 -8.58 -3.14
C PRO A 598 32.41 -8.68 -4.41
N LYS A 599 32.33 -7.66 -5.26
CA LYS A 599 33.27 -7.46 -6.37
C LYS A 599 34.49 -6.65 -5.89
N THR A 600 35.59 -6.68 -6.65
CA THR A 600 36.75 -5.83 -6.36
C THR A 600 36.35 -4.36 -6.22
N ASN A 601 35.55 -3.83 -7.17
CA ASN A 601 34.99 -2.47 -7.07
C ASN A 601 33.61 -2.50 -6.40
N ARG A 602 33.60 -2.54 -5.06
CA ARG A 602 32.37 -2.55 -4.24
C ARG A 602 31.61 -1.24 -4.33
N THR A 603 32.34 -0.12 -4.41
CA THR A 603 31.73 1.22 -4.56
C THR A 603 30.85 1.28 -5.79
N GLU A 604 31.35 0.83 -6.95
CA GLU A 604 30.54 0.79 -8.16
C GLU A 604 29.38 -0.21 -8.07
N GLN A 605 29.61 -1.38 -7.48
CA GLN A 605 28.60 -2.41 -7.28
C GLN A 605 27.40 -1.87 -6.49
N ILE A 606 27.65 -1.19 -5.37
CA ILE A 606 26.62 -0.64 -4.50
C ILE A 606 25.96 0.56 -5.15
N SER A 607 26.72 1.52 -5.65
CA SER A 607 26.19 2.75 -6.23
C SER A 607 25.28 2.52 -7.44
N LYS A 608 25.62 1.55 -8.28
CA LYS A 608 24.81 1.24 -9.48
C LYS A 608 23.60 0.36 -9.21
N LYS A 609 23.66 -0.51 -8.21
CA LYS A 609 22.63 -1.55 -8.04
C LYS A 609 21.85 -1.46 -6.73
N TYR A 610 22.51 -1.10 -5.64
CA TYR A 610 21.97 -1.22 -4.28
C TYR A 610 21.94 0.08 -3.50
N ALA A 611 22.12 1.23 -4.14
CA ALA A 611 22.30 2.51 -3.47
C ALA A 611 21.20 2.87 -2.46
N TRP A 612 19.94 2.62 -2.79
CA TRP A 612 18.83 2.87 -1.87
C TRP A 612 18.72 1.78 -0.80
N GLU A 613 19.00 0.54 -1.16
CA GLU A 613 18.98 -0.58 -0.22
C GLU A 613 20.08 -0.44 0.83
N ALA A 614 21.28 -0.01 0.42
CA ALA A 614 22.38 0.31 1.33
C ALA A 614 21.99 1.42 2.32
N ALA A 615 21.29 2.46 1.84
CA ALA A 615 20.79 3.53 2.70
C ALA A 615 19.74 3.02 3.71
N CYS A 616 18.83 2.16 3.29
CA CYS A 616 17.85 1.55 4.19
C CYS A 616 18.48 0.60 5.21
N TRP A 617 19.51 -0.17 4.80
CA TRP A 617 20.26 -1.06 5.69
C TRP A 617 21.02 -0.27 6.75
N GLU A 618 21.78 0.75 6.36
CA GLU A 618 22.54 1.61 7.26
C GLU A 618 21.62 2.29 8.28
N TRP A 619 20.45 2.78 7.83
CA TRP A 619 19.49 3.45 8.69
C TRP A 619 18.71 2.50 9.59
N GLY A 620 18.28 1.34 9.07
CA GLY A 620 17.34 0.44 9.73
C GLY A 620 17.99 -0.64 10.58
N ILE A 621 19.14 -1.15 10.15
CA ILE A 621 19.75 -2.36 10.69
C ILE A 621 21.14 -2.12 11.26
N CYS A 622 22.00 -1.35 10.55
CA CYS A 622 23.36 -1.13 10.98
C CYS A 622 23.39 -0.54 12.40
N GLN A 623 24.05 -1.25 13.32
CA GLN A 623 24.11 -0.85 14.73
C GLN A 623 25.46 -0.21 15.01
N LYS A 624 25.46 1.12 15.10
CA LYS A 624 26.60 1.88 15.65
C LYS A 624 26.23 2.34 17.06
N GLY A 625 27.03 1.96 18.05
CA GLY A 625 26.74 2.25 19.45
C GLY A 625 25.54 1.50 20.05
N GLY A 626 25.19 0.31 19.54
CA GLY A 626 24.19 -0.58 20.11
C GLY A 626 22.74 -0.36 19.65
N HIS A 627 22.48 0.63 18.78
CA HIS A 627 21.12 0.93 18.29
C HIS A 627 21.14 1.27 16.80
N SER A 628 20.12 0.84 16.04
CA SER A 628 19.92 1.34 14.68
C SER A 628 19.43 2.79 14.71
N MET A 629 19.75 3.57 13.67
CA MET A 629 19.30 4.95 13.53
C MET A 629 17.77 5.07 13.53
N ASN A 630 17.09 4.13 12.88
CA ASN A 630 15.64 4.06 12.87
C ASN A 630 15.05 3.93 14.29
N LYS A 631 15.62 3.06 15.13
CA LYS A 631 15.20 2.88 16.52
C LYS A 631 15.50 4.14 17.34
N TYR A 632 16.72 4.68 17.21
CA TYR A 632 17.13 5.87 17.95
C TYR A 632 16.25 7.08 17.65
N VAL A 633 16.01 7.39 16.37
CA VAL A 633 15.11 8.48 15.94
C VAL A 633 13.67 8.22 16.41
N SER A 634 13.25 6.96 16.41
CA SER A 634 11.92 6.57 16.89
C SER A 634 11.72 6.87 18.38
N ASP A 635 12.75 6.66 19.19
CA ASP A 635 12.67 6.77 20.64
C ASP A 635 12.88 8.23 21.12
N HIS A 636 13.68 9.05 20.41
CA HIS A 636 14.17 10.34 20.88
C HIS A 636 13.75 11.54 20.02
N GLY A 637 12.92 11.37 19.02
CA GLY A 637 12.65 12.19 17.84
C GLY A 637 12.32 13.68 17.93
N LYS A 638 12.60 14.42 19.02
CA LYS A 638 12.20 15.85 19.13
C LYS A 638 13.32 16.85 19.39
N SER A 639 14.57 16.47 19.69
CA SER A 639 15.62 17.40 20.12
C SER A 639 16.75 17.59 19.08
N ILE A 640 17.43 18.74 19.14
CA ILE A 640 18.64 19.03 18.38
C ILE A 640 19.75 17.98 18.64
N SER A 641 19.80 17.40 19.82
CA SER A 641 20.72 16.34 20.18
C SER A 641 20.56 15.08 19.31
N VAL A 642 19.35 14.79 18.81
CA VAL A 642 19.11 13.67 17.88
C VAL A 642 19.86 13.90 16.56
N PHE A 643 19.91 15.12 16.05
CA PHE A 643 20.69 15.46 14.87
C PHE A 643 22.19 15.27 15.10
N LEU A 644 22.73 15.71 16.24
CA LEU A 644 24.13 15.55 16.60
C LEU A 644 24.52 14.10 16.72
N ILE A 645 23.70 13.31 17.38
CA ILE A 645 23.94 11.88 17.55
C ILE A 645 23.77 11.13 16.23
N THR A 646 22.82 11.52 15.38
CA THR A 646 22.65 10.94 14.04
C THR A 646 23.91 11.13 13.19
N GLN A 647 24.52 12.31 13.20
CA GLN A 647 25.77 12.57 12.49
C GLN A 647 26.97 11.85 13.13
N TYR A 648 27.02 11.76 14.47
CA TYR A 648 28.02 10.98 15.16
C TYR A 648 27.98 9.49 14.76
N TYR A 649 26.79 8.90 14.68
CA TYR A 649 26.62 7.52 14.25
C TYR A 649 26.94 7.27 12.77
N ILE A 650 26.65 8.23 11.89
CA ILE A 650 26.94 8.10 10.46
C ILE A 650 28.42 8.34 10.18
N ASN A 651 29.05 9.36 10.81
CA ASN A 651 30.42 9.78 10.53
C ASN A 651 31.47 9.25 11.52
N GLY A 652 31.08 8.67 12.65
CA GLY A 652 31.97 7.96 13.59
C GLY A 652 32.91 8.82 14.43
N TRP A 653 32.68 10.14 14.58
CA TRP A 653 33.62 11.04 15.25
C TRP A 653 33.01 11.89 16.37
N PRO A 654 33.57 11.90 17.59
CA PRO A 654 33.26 12.92 18.59
C PRO A 654 34.10 14.15 18.30
N TYR A 655 33.46 15.26 17.92
CA TYR A 655 34.15 16.55 17.76
C TYR A 655 34.06 17.36 19.03
N SER A 656 35.18 17.98 19.46
CA SER A 656 35.20 18.95 20.54
C SER A 656 35.04 20.39 20.02
N LYS A 657 34.39 21.24 20.82
CA LYS A 657 34.21 22.66 20.48
C LYS A 657 35.59 23.34 20.29
N GLY A 658 35.80 23.96 19.13
CA GLY A 658 37.07 24.61 18.75
C GLY A 658 37.90 23.83 17.70
N ASP A 659 37.50 22.61 17.35
CA ASP A 659 38.06 21.87 16.23
C ASP A 659 37.49 22.40 14.91
N LYS A 660 38.35 22.62 13.88
CA LYS A 660 37.90 23.04 12.55
C LYS A 660 36.86 22.05 11.96
N LYS A 661 37.01 20.79 12.29
CA LYS A 661 36.03 19.75 11.93
C LYS A 661 34.70 19.92 12.66
N TYR A 662 34.73 20.41 13.92
CA TYR A 662 33.51 20.74 14.67
C TYR A 662 32.73 21.90 14.05
N GLU A 663 33.45 22.94 13.58
CA GLU A 663 32.82 24.08 12.89
C GLU A 663 32.25 23.68 11.54
N GLN A 664 32.94 22.81 10.78
CA GLN A 664 32.41 22.23 9.55
C GLN A 664 31.19 21.36 9.86
N PHE A 665 31.29 20.50 10.86
CA PHE A 665 30.18 19.66 11.32
C PHE A 665 28.94 20.47 11.73
N ASN A 666 29.14 21.58 12.49
CA ASN A 666 28.04 22.48 12.83
C ASN A 666 27.42 23.15 11.61
N SER A 667 28.24 23.53 10.62
CA SER A 667 27.74 24.04 9.34
C SER A 667 26.90 23.03 8.60
N ASP A 668 27.37 21.78 8.53
CA ASP A 668 26.66 20.66 7.89
C ASP A 668 25.39 20.32 8.64
N MET A 669 25.41 20.36 9.98
CA MET A 669 24.24 20.19 10.85
C MET A 669 23.18 21.27 10.64
N ILE A 670 23.61 22.53 10.47
CA ILE A 670 22.67 23.61 10.14
C ILE A 670 22.08 23.38 8.75
N SER A 671 22.88 22.90 7.80
CA SER A 671 22.44 22.55 6.46
C SER A 671 21.43 21.37 6.49
N LEU A 672 21.75 20.30 7.19
CA LEU A 672 20.88 19.12 7.37
C LEU A 672 19.57 19.51 8.07
N ARG A 673 19.65 20.33 9.14
CA ARG A 673 18.47 20.84 9.82
C ARG A 673 17.59 21.71 8.91
N LYS A 674 18.21 22.56 8.08
CA LYS A 674 17.48 23.34 7.05
C LYS A 674 16.84 22.41 6.02
N LYS A 675 17.54 21.36 5.60
CA LYS A 675 17.02 20.36 4.65
C LYS A 675 15.90 19.51 5.25
N THR A 676 16.04 19.08 6.50
CA THR A 676 14.99 18.35 7.23
C THR A 676 13.78 19.23 7.48
N LYS A 677 13.97 20.49 7.89
CA LYS A 677 12.89 21.50 7.96
C LYS A 677 12.27 21.76 6.60
N LYS A 678 13.09 21.82 5.52
CA LYS A 678 12.60 22.00 4.16
C LYS A 678 11.84 20.77 3.68
N PHE A 679 12.27 19.57 4.04
CA PHE A 679 11.52 18.35 3.81
C PHE A 679 10.20 18.34 4.61
N SER A 680 10.22 18.75 5.87
CA SER A 680 9.04 18.94 6.70
C SER A 680 8.19 20.16 6.29
N TYR A 681 8.83 21.30 5.91
CA TYR A 681 8.17 22.54 5.53
C TYR A 681 7.58 22.51 4.12
N ASN A 682 8.29 21.91 3.15
CA ASN A 682 7.75 21.67 1.82
C ASN A 682 6.58 20.66 1.86
N ARG A 683 6.35 20.00 2.98
CA ARG A 683 5.13 19.21 3.22
C ARG A 683 3.87 20.08 3.28
N LYS A 684 3.94 21.39 3.56
CA LYS A 684 2.81 22.30 3.33
C LYS A 684 2.53 22.52 1.83
N LYS A 685 3.54 22.31 0.97
CA LYS A 685 3.38 22.26 -0.50
C LYS A 685 3.37 20.83 -1.06
N ILE A 686 3.91 19.89 -0.30
CA ILE A 686 3.81 18.45 -0.50
C ILE A 686 2.68 18.02 0.44
N VAL A 687 1.45 18.37 0.09
CA VAL A 687 0.28 17.84 0.79
C VAL A 687 0.35 16.34 0.65
N VAL A 688 0.63 15.69 1.75
CA VAL A 688 0.65 14.24 1.86
C VAL A 688 -0.78 13.76 1.91
#